data_95fd175210377b9cc3f082e0fbd59594
#
_entry.id   95fd175210377b9cc3f082e0fbd59594
#
_cell.length_a   1.000
_cell.length_b   1.000
_cell.length_c   1.000
_cell.angle_alpha   90.00
_cell.angle_beta   90.00
_cell.angle_gamma   90.00
#
_symmetry.space_group_name_H-M   'P 1'
#
loop_
_entity.id
_entity.type
_entity.pdbx_description
1 polymer ?
#
loop_
_entity_poly.entity_id
_entity_poly.type
_entity_poly.pdbx_seq_one_letter_code
_entity_poly.pdbx_strand_id
1 'polypeptide(L)'
;MKEISMDFFRDEVRNGFFIPTVIKQAWAAQLQVLDVIDTICRKHGITYFADWGTILGTVRHGGYVPWDDDLDICMKREDYVRFKEVARTELPEHFCIHDYEHKEDHWEFLARVVNHEHICYDLDHLKEFHNFPYLTAIDIFVLDYLYKDEQKEKQRCEEVKYIIAFADMIVGGNVTPAVKEKNLKKLEQKYHKNFNRRLDARHMGIELYRLAEEQMARVPQEQSDRMAQIFPWGLLGNRGEDKKYYGKFVRLPFENTTMPVPADYHEILSHKYYDYFKIHKVWGGHDYPYFEAQRKSLQAVADFKLPEFTFDRAMLRQNISLTKSDHTMQNTAADALQTIQELHNAFIEGMQGKAGSGLVADDIEHMLNILAQCQDIVIDLGNYIEQMKGEHHPSAKKCVVVLEAYCEKLFHVYNALSGGAENKNLCEELKQAFVQMKQTVEKEIIHKKLVAFLPDDPKRWKEMQKMYDHYKQQENTEVCVTPLPLFTKDPYGEITAQKEGNDRNDKREEYPDHLNVIPWTAIQMQFYEFAAIVIQNPYDGENPYLTIPPAYYAKRLQQYTNCLIYMMPQGVNDFTEDDITDVYGLKYSLTMPGAMYADKILIESSAMKELFADHLTAFAGEDTRAVWNEKIEPVCAFLGVENCQETPENRSGQKKTLLYCIGENEFFENTAAALDKVKERLEGMAQYPDRLKVAVCLYPYDIAMWKIISAAEKGEVIQVLKKYCHSKHIEFLETADIHMDDMTAYYGSPSPLICRFVEQHKPAMVSECGCDVTQ
;
A
#
# COMPACT_ATOMS: atom_id res chain seq x y z
N MET A 1 1.16 -17.84 -15.92
CA MET A 1 1.48 -16.87 -14.86
C MET A 1 0.38 -15.83 -14.76
N LYS A 2 -0.19 -15.61 -13.60
CA LYS A 2 -1.18 -14.55 -13.38
C LYS A 2 -0.44 -13.23 -13.31
N GLU A 3 -0.86 -12.26 -14.11
CA GLU A 3 -0.30 -10.91 -14.09
C GLU A 3 -0.71 -10.24 -12.78
N ILE A 4 0.27 -9.87 -11.96
CA ILE A 4 0.05 -9.11 -10.74
C ILE A 4 -0.01 -7.63 -11.14
N SER A 5 -1.08 -6.93 -10.75
CA SER A 5 -1.25 -5.52 -11.11
C SER A 5 -0.20 -4.66 -10.41
N MET A 6 0.17 -3.53 -11.02
CA MET A 6 1.09 -2.57 -10.39
C MET A 6 0.54 -2.03 -9.06
N ASP A 7 -0.77 -1.90 -8.92
CA ASP A 7 -1.41 -1.45 -7.68
C ASP A 7 -1.19 -2.40 -6.51
N PHE A 8 -0.94 -3.69 -6.77
CA PHE A 8 -0.58 -4.65 -5.72
C PHE A 8 0.69 -4.25 -4.96
N PHE A 9 1.66 -3.64 -5.64
CA PHE A 9 2.96 -3.29 -5.06
C PHE A 9 2.97 -1.95 -4.31
N ARG A 10 1.84 -1.24 -4.24
CA ARG A 10 1.73 -0.02 -3.42
C ARG A 10 1.87 -0.35 -1.94
N ASP A 11 2.50 0.56 -1.21
CA ASP A 11 2.44 0.50 0.25
C ASP A 11 0.98 0.56 0.71
N GLU A 12 0.67 -0.18 1.75
CA GLU A 12 -0.67 -0.13 2.33
C GLU A 12 -0.63 -0.22 3.85
N VAL A 13 -1.71 0.22 4.49
CA VAL A 13 -1.98 -0.06 5.90
C VAL A 13 -3.15 -1.02 5.98
N ARG A 14 -2.89 -2.22 6.50
CA ARG A 14 -3.89 -3.28 6.67
C ARG A 14 -3.98 -3.66 8.14
N ASN A 15 -5.16 -3.50 8.74
CA ASN A 15 -5.39 -3.77 10.17
C ASN A 15 -4.39 -3.08 11.12
N GLY A 16 -4.11 -1.81 10.85
CA GLY A 16 -3.18 -1.03 11.65
C GLY A 16 -1.70 -1.34 11.47
N PHE A 17 -1.35 -2.15 10.47
CA PHE A 17 0.03 -2.53 10.15
C PHE A 17 0.45 -1.97 8.79
N PHE A 18 1.62 -1.34 8.72
CA PHE A 18 2.18 -0.80 7.49
C PHE A 18 2.95 -1.87 6.69
N ILE A 19 2.57 -2.06 5.43
CA ILE A 19 3.14 -3.05 4.54
C ILE A 19 3.85 -2.32 3.38
N PRO A 20 5.18 -2.27 3.37
CA PRO A 20 5.93 -1.61 2.30
C PRO A 20 6.02 -2.45 1.02
N THR A 21 6.32 -1.79 -0.10
CA THR A 21 6.51 -2.42 -1.42
C THR A 21 7.42 -3.65 -1.39
N VAL A 22 8.50 -3.64 -0.61
CA VAL A 22 9.44 -4.78 -0.55
C VAL A 22 8.80 -6.06 -0.01
N ILE A 23 7.90 -5.94 0.96
CA ILE A 23 7.11 -7.08 1.46
C ILE A 23 6.13 -7.54 0.38
N LYS A 24 5.50 -6.60 -0.34
CA LYS A 24 4.64 -6.93 -1.48
C LYS A 24 5.39 -7.67 -2.60
N GLN A 25 6.66 -7.33 -2.84
CA GLN A 25 7.52 -8.07 -3.77
C GLN A 25 7.76 -9.51 -3.30
N ALA A 26 8.07 -9.71 -2.00
CA ALA A 26 8.21 -11.03 -1.41
C ALA A 26 6.92 -11.86 -1.55
N TRP A 27 5.77 -11.27 -1.22
CA TRP A 27 4.47 -11.91 -1.42
C TRP A 27 4.20 -12.25 -2.89
N ALA A 28 4.51 -11.33 -3.82
CA ALA A 28 4.35 -11.59 -5.25
C ALA A 28 5.19 -12.77 -5.72
N ALA A 29 6.43 -12.87 -5.24
CA ALA A 29 7.30 -13.98 -5.56
C ALA A 29 6.77 -15.32 -5.02
N GLN A 30 6.23 -15.34 -3.80
CA GLN A 30 5.58 -16.54 -3.23
C GLN A 30 4.30 -16.91 -3.99
N LEU A 31 3.50 -15.93 -4.41
CA LEU A 31 2.30 -16.18 -5.21
C LEU A 31 2.62 -16.83 -6.55
N GLN A 32 3.79 -16.54 -7.13
CA GLN A 32 4.27 -17.22 -8.35
C GLN A 32 4.65 -18.67 -8.06
N VAL A 33 5.32 -18.96 -6.93
CA VAL A 33 5.61 -20.33 -6.51
C VAL A 33 4.29 -21.09 -6.26
N LEU A 34 3.33 -20.44 -5.61
CA LEU A 34 2.00 -21.02 -5.38
C LEU A 34 1.27 -21.36 -6.68
N ASP A 35 1.35 -20.49 -7.69
CA ASP A 35 0.69 -20.73 -8.99
C ASP A 35 1.27 -21.96 -9.70
N VAL A 36 2.59 -22.20 -9.57
CA VAL A 36 3.24 -23.42 -10.08
C VAL A 36 2.71 -24.66 -9.34
N ILE A 37 2.69 -24.63 -8.01
CA ILE A 37 2.18 -25.73 -7.18
C ILE A 37 0.70 -26.00 -7.51
N ASP A 38 -0.14 -24.97 -7.53
CA ASP A 38 -1.59 -25.07 -7.80
C ASP A 38 -1.85 -25.65 -9.22
N THR A 39 -1.05 -25.23 -10.20
CA THR A 39 -1.14 -25.74 -11.58
C THR A 39 -0.83 -27.24 -11.64
N ILE A 40 0.24 -27.69 -10.99
CA ILE A 40 0.61 -29.11 -10.92
C ILE A 40 -0.48 -29.90 -10.18
N CYS A 41 -0.92 -29.40 -9.03
CA CYS A 41 -1.94 -30.07 -8.22
C CYS A 41 -3.25 -30.25 -8.98
N ARG A 42 -3.73 -29.21 -9.66
CA ARG A 42 -4.96 -29.30 -10.49
C ARG A 42 -4.81 -30.27 -11.65
N LYS A 43 -3.68 -30.24 -12.34
CA LYS A 43 -3.39 -31.13 -13.48
C LYS A 43 -3.45 -32.61 -13.08
N HIS A 44 -2.96 -32.92 -11.90
CA HIS A 44 -2.83 -34.30 -11.41
C HIS A 44 -3.92 -34.73 -10.41
N GLY A 45 -4.89 -33.85 -10.11
CA GLY A 45 -5.95 -34.13 -9.13
C GLY A 45 -5.39 -34.36 -7.73
N ILE A 46 -4.37 -33.60 -7.34
CA ILE A 46 -3.74 -33.59 -6.01
C ILE A 46 -4.41 -32.50 -5.19
N THR A 47 -4.80 -32.83 -3.97
CA THR A 47 -5.44 -31.87 -3.06
C THR A 47 -4.43 -31.34 -2.05
N TYR A 48 -4.35 -30.03 -1.94
CA TYR A 48 -3.63 -29.34 -0.86
C TYR A 48 -4.55 -28.35 -0.17
N PHE A 49 -4.17 -27.88 1.00
CA PHE A 49 -4.91 -26.89 1.76
C PHE A 49 -3.95 -25.83 2.30
N ALA A 50 -4.42 -24.58 2.42
CA ALA A 50 -3.74 -23.59 3.23
C ALA A 50 -3.59 -24.09 4.67
N ASP A 51 -2.49 -23.78 5.33
CA ASP A 51 -2.26 -24.15 6.72
C ASP A 51 -1.70 -22.96 7.53
N TRP A 52 -1.59 -23.10 8.82
CA TRP A 52 -1.02 -22.12 9.78
C TRP A 52 -1.47 -20.66 9.53
N GLY A 53 -0.52 -19.73 9.39
CA GLY A 53 -0.78 -18.32 9.07
C GLY A 53 -1.55 -18.15 7.76
N THR A 54 -1.29 -19.00 6.78
CA THR A 54 -1.92 -18.93 5.46
C THR A 54 -3.44 -19.21 5.49
N ILE A 55 -3.91 -20.24 6.21
CA ILE A 55 -5.36 -20.47 6.33
C ILE A 55 -6.03 -19.37 7.14
N LEU A 56 -5.36 -18.89 8.21
CA LEU A 56 -5.85 -17.79 9.02
C LEU A 56 -5.96 -16.50 8.18
N GLY A 57 -4.93 -16.20 7.41
CA GLY A 57 -4.89 -15.06 6.48
C GLY A 57 -5.97 -15.17 5.41
N THR A 58 -6.12 -16.34 4.79
CA THR A 58 -7.14 -16.60 3.77
C THR A 58 -8.55 -16.28 4.30
N VAL A 59 -8.90 -16.79 5.48
CA VAL A 59 -10.26 -16.64 6.04
C VAL A 59 -10.48 -15.25 6.66
N ARG A 60 -9.48 -14.71 7.35
CA ARG A 60 -9.62 -13.48 8.13
C ARG A 60 -9.31 -12.21 7.34
N HIS A 61 -8.32 -12.28 6.44
CA HIS A 61 -7.81 -11.11 5.72
C HIS A 61 -8.05 -11.15 4.21
N GLY A 62 -8.43 -12.31 3.66
CA GLY A 62 -8.52 -12.51 2.21
C GLY A 62 -7.16 -12.47 1.52
N GLY A 63 -6.08 -12.75 2.26
CA GLY A 63 -4.70 -12.67 1.83
C GLY A 63 -3.76 -13.00 2.97
N TYR A 64 -2.53 -12.49 2.91
CA TYR A 64 -1.59 -12.64 4.01
C TYR A 64 -2.10 -12.00 5.31
N VAL A 65 -1.75 -12.57 6.44
CA VAL A 65 -1.77 -11.84 7.71
C VAL A 65 -0.79 -10.68 7.56
N PRO A 66 -1.17 -9.42 7.87
CA PRO A 66 -0.36 -8.25 7.49
C PRO A 66 1.09 -8.25 7.99
N TRP A 67 1.35 -8.88 9.13
CA TRP A 67 2.67 -9.00 9.75
C TRP A 67 3.31 -10.38 9.55
N ASP A 68 2.84 -11.12 8.52
CA ASP A 68 3.32 -12.43 8.13
C ASP A 68 3.91 -12.36 6.71
N ASP A 69 4.95 -13.12 6.43
CA ASP A 69 5.69 -13.02 5.19
C ASP A 69 5.99 -14.37 4.52
N ASP A 70 5.38 -15.46 5.00
CA ASP A 70 5.51 -16.79 4.45
C ASP A 70 4.17 -17.41 4.01
N LEU A 71 4.24 -18.49 3.26
CA LEU A 71 3.12 -19.31 2.84
C LEU A 71 3.33 -20.75 3.23
N ASP A 72 2.36 -21.27 4.01
CA ASP A 72 2.29 -22.64 4.45
C ASP A 72 1.11 -23.35 3.79
N ILE A 73 1.36 -24.52 3.25
CA ILE A 73 0.30 -25.42 2.80
C ILE A 73 0.47 -26.80 3.45
N CYS A 74 -0.60 -27.57 3.48
CA CYS A 74 -0.51 -28.97 3.89
C CYS A 74 -1.17 -29.89 2.89
N MET A 75 -0.69 -31.14 2.85
CA MET A 75 -1.23 -32.22 2.04
C MET A 75 -1.45 -33.46 2.89
N LYS A 76 -2.48 -34.25 2.58
CA LYS A 76 -2.58 -35.59 3.11
C LYS A 76 -1.41 -36.45 2.63
N ARG A 77 -0.97 -37.43 3.40
CA ARG A 77 0.18 -38.26 3.08
C ARG A 77 0.17 -38.80 1.65
N GLU A 78 -0.96 -39.30 1.18
CA GLU A 78 -1.14 -39.84 -0.18
C GLU A 78 -0.99 -38.76 -1.27
N ASP A 79 -1.52 -37.57 -1.06
CA ASP A 79 -1.37 -36.44 -1.98
C ASP A 79 0.06 -35.88 -1.95
N TYR A 80 0.69 -35.85 -0.77
CA TYR A 80 2.08 -35.44 -0.60
C TYR A 80 3.05 -36.35 -1.37
N VAL A 81 2.89 -37.67 -1.26
CA VAL A 81 3.73 -38.63 -2.00
C VAL A 81 3.54 -38.45 -3.51
N ARG A 82 2.30 -38.34 -3.98
CA ARG A 82 1.98 -38.10 -5.41
C ARG A 82 2.57 -36.76 -5.88
N PHE A 83 2.46 -35.71 -5.08
CA PHE A 83 3.03 -34.39 -5.42
C PHE A 83 4.54 -34.47 -5.63
N LYS A 84 5.29 -35.10 -4.71
CA LYS A 84 6.72 -35.25 -4.85
C LYS A 84 7.12 -36.00 -6.11
N GLU A 85 6.40 -37.06 -6.46
CA GLU A 85 6.66 -37.84 -7.68
C GLU A 85 6.48 -36.99 -8.95
N VAL A 86 5.38 -36.20 -9.05
CA VAL A 86 5.11 -35.39 -10.24
C VAL A 86 5.92 -34.10 -10.28
N ALA A 87 6.20 -33.48 -9.14
CA ALA A 87 6.99 -32.26 -9.03
C ALA A 87 8.40 -32.42 -9.64
N ARG A 88 8.97 -33.62 -9.51
CA ARG A 88 10.28 -33.97 -10.10
C ARG A 88 10.39 -33.69 -11.59
N THR A 89 9.31 -33.78 -12.34
CA THR A 89 9.27 -33.63 -13.80
C THR A 89 8.45 -32.47 -14.30
N GLU A 90 7.63 -31.88 -13.44
CA GLU A 90 6.68 -30.84 -13.82
C GLU A 90 7.09 -29.44 -13.33
N LEU A 91 7.98 -29.35 -12.36
CA LEU A 91 8.51 -28.04 -11.94
C LEU A 91 9.29 -27.38 -13.09
N PRO A 92 9.18 -26.06 -13.28
CA PRO A 92 10.02 -25.32 -14.20
C PRO A 92 11.52 -25.50 -13.90
N GLU A 93 12.37 -25.33 -14.90
CA GLU A 93 13.80 -25.68 -14.85
C GLU A 93 14.56 -25.09 -13.64
N HIS A 94 14.19 -23.87 -13.22
CA HIS A 94 14.87 -23.18 -12.10
C HIS A 94 14.22 -23.44 -10.73
N PHE A 95 13.03 -24.07 -10.69
CA PHE A 95 12.37 -24.43 -9.44
C PHE A 95 12.91 -25.74 -8.91
N CYS A 96 13.00 -25.82 -7.59
CA CYS A 96 13.48 -27.01 -6.90
C CYS A 96 12.51 -27.45 -5.82
N ILE A 97 12.48 -28.76 -5.56
CA ILE A 97 11.81 -29.33 -4.38
C ILE A 97 12.86 -29.80 -3.39
N HIS A 98 12.76 -29.38 -2.15
CA HIS A 98 13.61 -29.82 -1.05
C HIS A 98 12.83 -30.80 -0.19
N ASP A 99 13.24 -32.05 -0.19
CA ASP A 99 12.73 -33.12 0.65
C ASP A 99 13.82 -34.20 0.81
N TYR A 100 13.53 -35.28 1.54
CA TYR A 100 14.49 -36.38 1.75
C TYR A 100 14.86 -37.18 0.48
N GLU A 101 14.14 -37.02 -0.62
CA GLU A 101 14.39 -37.78 -1.86
C GLU A 101 15.17 -36.96 -2.88
N HIS A 102 14.97 -35.63 -2.87
CA HIS A 102 15.50 -34.74 -3.91
C HIS A 102 16.70 -33.90 -3.44
N LYS A 103 16.88 -33.71 -2.13
CA LYS A 103 17.99 -32.94 -1.60
C LYS A 103 18.77 -33.77 -0.56
N GLU A 104 20.04 -34.06 -0.88
CA GLU A 104 20.88 -34.97 -0.08
C GLU A 104 21.09 -34.51 1.37
N ASP A 105 21.08 -33.20 1.60
CA ASP A 105 21.27 -32.61 2.92
C ASP A 105 19.99 -32.12 3.61
N HIS A 106 18.82 -32.49 3.09
CA HIS A 106 17.53 -32.16 3.69
C HIS A 106 17.33 -32.93 5.01
N TRP A 107 16.85 -32.22 6.04
CA TRP A 107 16.69 -32.77 7.40
C TRP A 107 15.36 -32.43 8.06
N GLU A 108 14.49 -31.66 7.37
CA GLU A 108 13.18 -31.22 7.87
C GLU A 108 12.08 -32.25 7.54
N PHE A 109 11.03 -32.31 8.38
CA PHE A 109 9.90 -33.23 8.20
C PHE A 109 8.77 -32.59 7.37
N LEU A 110 9.14 -31.86 6.33
CA LEU A 110 8.25 -31.25 5.36
C LEU A 110 8.94 -31.26 3.98
N ALA A 111 8.22 -31.00 2.92
CA ALA A 111 8.84 -30.59 1.66
C ALA A 111 8.74 -29.09 1.50
N ARG A 112 9.62 -28.54 0.65
CA ARG A 112 9.63 -27.12 0.33
C ARG A 112 9.84 -26.96 -1.17
N VAL A 113 8.97 -26.20 -1.83
CA VAL A 113 9.18 -25.79 -3.22
C VAL A 113 9.78 -24.40 -3.20
N VAL A 114 10.93 -24.23 -3.84
CA VAL A 114 11.67 -22.97 -3.94
C VAL A 114 11.76 -22.50 -5.38
N ASN A 115 11.73 -21.19 -5.58
CA ASN A 115 11.85 -20.60 -6.92
C ASN A 115 13.25 -20.69 -7.54
N HIS A 116 14.29 -20.92 -6.71
CA HIS A 116 15.68 -21.04 -7.16
C HIS A 116 16.52 -21.70 -6.04
N GLU A 117 17.70 -22.24 -6.36
CA GLU A 117 18.61 -22.83 -5.35
C GLU A 117 19.49 -21.79 -4.64
N HIS A 118 19.60 -20.58 -5.16
CA HIS A 118 20.44 -19.51 -4.63
C HIS A 118 19.82 -18.13 -4.88
N ILE A 119 20.30 -17.10 -4.20
CA ILE A 119 19.95 -15.71 -4.49
C ILE A 119 20.33 -15.40 -5.93
N CYS A 120 19.39 -14.90 -6.72
CA CYS A 120 19.57 -14.75 -8.16
C CYS A 120 19.36 -13.30 -8.60
N TYR A 121 20.41 -12.72 -9.21
CA TYR A 121 20.40 -11.39 -9.82
C TYR A 121 20.36 -11.43 -11.35
N ASP A 122 20.08 -12.59 -11.95
CA ASP A 122 19.94 -12.70 -13.38
C ASP A 122 18.72 -11.91 -13.85
N LEU A 123 18.85 -11.23 -14.99
CA LEU A 123 17.81 -10.31 -15.48
C LEU A 123 16.47 -10.99 -15.73
N ASP A 124 16.48 -12.21 -16.20
CA ASP A 124 15.25 -12.95 -16.48
C ASP A 124 14.55 -13.33 -15.19
N HIS A 125 15.30 -13.75 -14.16
CA HIS A 125 14.77 -13.97 -12.81
C HIS A 125 14.19 -12.68 -12.21
N LEU A 126 14.94 -11.57 -12.25
CA LEU A 126 14.46 -10.29 -11.70
C LEU A 126 13.20 -9.78 -12.41
N LYS A 127 13.09 -9.99 -13.73
CA LYS A 127 11.85 -9.64 -14.46
C LYS A 127 10.68 -10.53 -14.06
N GLU A 128 10.92 -11.83 -13.88
CA GLU A 128 9.90 -12.79 -13.48
C GLU A 128 9.40 -12.52 -12.06
N PHE A 129 10.31 -12.17 -11.13
CA PHE A 129 10.01 -11.97 -9.71
C PHE A 129 10.00 -10.49 -9.28
N HIS A 130 9.65 -9.56 -10.19
CA HIS A 130 9.40 -8.14 -9.87
C HIS A 130 10.57 -7.45 -9.15
N ASN A 131 11.80 -7.65 -9.64
CA ASN A 131 13.06 -7.17 -9.05
C ASN A 131 13.37 -7.77 -7.66
N PHE A 132 12.79 -8.92 -7.30
CA PHE A 132 13.03 -9.59 -6.03
C PHE A 132 14.07 -10.73 -6.21
N PRO A 133 15.29 -10.60 -5.69
CA PRO A 133 16.38 -11.53 -5.99
C PRO A 133 16.47 -12.72 -5.02
N TYR A 134 15.72 -12.69 -3.90
CA TYR A 134 15.88 -13.65 -2.81
C TYR A 134 15.14 -14.95 -3.07
N LEU A 135 15.62 -16.03 -2.45
CA LEU A 135 14.94 -17.32 -2.45
C LEU A 135 13.56 -17.17 -1.83
N THR A 136 12.61 -17.68 -2.53
CA THR A 136 11.21 -17.68 -2.11
C THR A 136 10.70 -19.10 -2.10
N ALA A 137 10.08 -19.50 -1.01
CA ALA A 137 9.66 -20.85 -0.78
C ALA A 137 8.21 -20.95 -0.31
N ILE A 138 7.62 -22.14 -0.51
CA ILE A 138 6.37 -22.55 0.13
C ILE A 138 6.62 -23.88 0.84
N ASP A 139 6.34 -23.89 2.13
CA ASP A 139 6.44 -25.08 2.96
C ASP A 139 5.20 -25.98 2.80
N ILE A 140 5.45 -27.26 2.63
CA ILE A 140 4.41 -28.29 2.43
C ILE A 140 4.43 -29.24 3.60
N PHE A 141 3.56 -29.01 4.57
CA PHE A 141 3.38 -29.86 5.72
C PHE A 141 2.60 -31.13 5.38
N VAL A 142 2.84 -32.19 6.12
CA VAL A 142 2.21 -33.49 5.89
C VAL A 142 1.21 -33.81 6.97
N LEU A 143 -0.02 -34.12 6.55
CA LEU A 143 -1.07 -34.61 7.42
C LEU A 143 -1.05 -36.15 7.42
N ASP A 144 -0.58 -36.73 8.51
CA ASP A 144 -0.56 -38.17 8.72
C ASP A 144 -1.73 -38.64 9.56
N TYR A 145 -2.16 -39.88 9.30
CA TYR A 145 -3.23 -40.53 10.04
C TYR A 145 -2.79 -40.96 11.44
N LEU A 146 -3.66 -40.83 12.44
CA LEU A 146 -3.43 -41.25 13.82
C LEU A 146 -4.14 -42.57 14.08
N TYR A 147 -3.54 -43.44 14.90
CA TYR A 147 -4.24 -44.62 15.39
C TYR A 147 -5.49 -44.23 16.22
N LYS A 148 -6.61 -44.93 16.03
CA LYS A 148 -7.78 -44.81 16.92
C LYS A 148 -7.49 -45.25 18.35
N ASP A 149 -6.60 -46.23 18.49
CA ASP A 149 -6.10 -46.73 19.78
C ASP A 149 -5.02 -45.73 20.32
N GLU A 150 -5.37 -45.03 21.39
CA GLU A 150 -4.51 -44.05 22.01
C GLU A 150 -3.18 -44.63 22.52
N GLN A 151 -3.16 -45.89 22.97
CA GLN A 151 -1.93 -46.55 23.43
C GLN A 151 -0.99 -46.85 22.25
N LYS A 152 -1.53 -47.31 21.13
CA LYS A 152 -0.74 -47.51 19.90
C LYS A 152 -0.21 -46.19 19.37
N GLU A 153 -1.00 -45.14 19.41
CA GLU A 153 -0.58 -43.81 18.98
C GLU A 153 0.56 -43.28 19.88
N LYS A 154 0.39 -43.39 21.20
CA LYS A 154 1.44 -43.01 22.15
C LYS A 154 2.73 -43.79 21.90
N GLN A 155 2.61 -45.12 21.70
CA GLN A 155 3.78 -45.94 21.38
C GLN A 155 4.45 -45.50 20.07
N ARG A 156 3.70 -45.19 19.04
CA ARG A 156 4.24 -44.66 17.77
C ARG A 156 5.01 -43.36 18.01
N CYS A 157 4.43 -42.41 18.73
CA CYS A 157 5.06 -41.14 19.05
C CYS A 157 6.36 -41.33 19.84
N GLU A 158 6.37 -42.25 20.82
CA GLU A 158 7.58 -42.57 21.58
C GLU A 158 8.68 -43.21 20.72
N GLU A 159 8.29 -44.05 19.77
CA GLU A 159 9.20 -44.62 18.77
C GLU A 159 9.84 -43.56 17.88
N VAL A 160 9.01 -42.66 17.33
CA VAL A 160 9.45 -41.55 16.47
C VAL A 160 10.37 -40.60 17.26
N LYS A 161 9.99 -40.20 18.47
CA LYS A 161 10.86 -39.39 19.36
C LYS A 161 12.19 -40.04 19.62
N TYR A 162 12.22 -41.36 19.87
CA TYR A 162 13.47 -42.09 20.10
C TYR A 162 14.38 -42.07 18.88
N ILE A 163 13.81 -42.22 17.66
CA ILE A 163 14.59 -42.21 16.42
C ILE A 163 15.17 -40.82 16.19
N ILE A 164 14.34 -39.77 16.33
CA ILE A 164 14.79 -38.39 16.15
C ILE A 164 15.86 -38.04 17.17
N ALA A 165 15.63 -38.27 18.46
CA ALA A 165 16.63 -37.97 19.50
C ALA A 165 17.96 -38.71 19.28
N PHE A 166 17.90 -39.92 18.75
CA PHE A 166 19.12 -40.70 18.42
C PHE A 166 19.83 -40.10 17.19
N ALA A 167 19.07 -39.65 16.18
CA ALA A 167 19.65 -38.93 15.04
C ALA A 167 20.33 -37.64 15.49
N ASP A 168 19.68 -36.82 16.33
CA ASP A 168 20.23 -35.59 16.90
C ASP A 168 21.52 -35.85 17.69
N MET A 169 21.58 -36.91 18.48
CA MET A 169 22.77 -37.28 19.21
C MET A 169 23.94 -37.65 18.28
N ILE A 170 23.66 -38.28 17.13
CA ILE A 170 24.68 -38.62 16.14
C ILE A 170 25.17 -37.35 15.45
N VAL A 171 24.27 -36.51 14.96
CA VAL A 171 24.61 -35.26 14.27
C VAL A 171 25.37 -34.31 15.19
N GLY A 172 24.98 -34.21 16.45
CA GLY A 172 25.65 -33.37 17.45
C GLY A 172 26.92 -33.96 18.02
N GLY A 173 27.34 -35.16 17.58
CA GLY A 173 28.56 -35.81 18.07
C GLY A 173 28.50 -36.32 19.53
N ASN A 174 27.29 -36.39 20.13
CA ASN A 174 27.03 -36.70 21.53
C ASN A 174 26.79 -38.20 21.79
N VAL A 175 27.30 -39.08 20.91
CA VAL A 175 27.13 -40.52 21.02
C VAL A 175 28.44 -41.26 20.92
N THR A 176 28.69 -42.20 21.83
CA THR A 176 29.89 -43.07 21.74
C THR A 176 29.73 -44.13 20.64
N PRO A 177 30.81 -44.61 20.00
CA PRO A 177 30.73 -45.64 18.97
C PRO A 177 30.01 -46.91 19.41
N ALA A 178 30.18 -47.35 20.65
CA ALA A 178 29.51 -48.51 21.19
C ALA A 178 27.97 -48.31 21.33
N VAL A 179 27.56 -47.14 21.80
CA VAL A 179 26.12 -46.78 21.93
C VAL A 179 25.53 -46.60 20.54
N LYS A 180 26.24 -45.96 19.60
CA LYS A 180 25.82 -45.82 18.19
C LYS A 180 25.54 -47.22 17.58
N GLU A 181 26.50 -48.10 17.65
CA GLU A 181 26.37 -49.44 17.06
C GLU A 181 25.23 -50.26 17.68
N LYS A 182 25.11 -50.24 19.02
CA LYS A 182 24.03 -50.91 19.74
C LYS A 182 22.65 -50.44 19.29
N ASN A 183 22.43 -49.11 19.16
CA ASN A 183 21.14 -48.54 18.79
C ASN A 183 20.86 -48.78 17.31
N LEU A 184 21.84 -48.66 16.41
CA LEU A 184 21.64 -48.98 15.00
C LEU A 184 21.22 -50.44 14.81
N LYS A 185 21.88 -51.38 15.46
CA LYS A 185 21.48 -52.82 15.42
C LYS A 185 20.06 -53.03 15.93
N LYS A 186 19.66 -52.35 17.00
CA LYS A 186 18.31 -52.44 17.53
C LYS A 186 17.26 -51.93 16.51
N LEU A 187 17.55 -50.82 15.83
CA LEU A 187 16.67 -50.26 14.80
C LEU A 187 16.61 -51.15 13.56
N GLU A 188 17.77 -51.69 13.12
CA GLU A 188 17.85 -52.66 12.01
C GLU A 188 17.01 -53.89 12.24
N GLN A 189 17.09 -54.49 13.44
CA GLN A 189 16.30 -55.65 13.81
C GLN A 189 14.81 -55.33 13.87
N LYS A 190 14.43 -54.14 14.42
CA LYS A 190 13.04 -53.76 14.61
C LYS A 190 12.37 -53.42 13.30
N TYR A 191 13.06 -52.71 12.41
CA TYR A 191 12.47 -52.17 11.17
C TYR A 191 12.94 -52.86 9.91
N HIS A 192 13.71 -53.98 10.05
CA HIS A 192 14.24 -54.78 8.94
C HIS A 192 15.00 -53.93 7.90
N LYS A 193 15.80 -52.98 8.37
CA LYS A 193 16.62 -52.07 7.56
C LYS A 193 18.12 -52.33 7.84
N ASN A 194 18.97 -51.90 6.91
CA ASN A 194 20.43 -51.88 7.10
C ASN A 194 20.94 -50.46 6.94
N PHE A 195 21.64 -49.94 7.94
CA PHE A 195 22.28 -48.63 7.88
C PHE A 195 23.74 -48.76 7.40
N ASN A 196 24.13 -47.87 6.46
CA ASN A 196 25.48 -47.82 5.95
C ASN A 196 26.44 -47.18 6.99
N ARG A 197 27.28 -47.96 7.63
CA ARG A 197 28.24 -47.49 8.65
C ARG A 197 29.34 -46.55 8.14
N ARG A 198 29.45 -46.40 6.80
CA ARG A 198 30.42 -45.51 6.18
C ARG A 198 29.93 -44.05 6.06
N LEU A 199 28.66 -43.82 6.30
CA LEU A 199 28.10 -42.49 6.31
C LEU A 199 28.70 -41.67 7.45
N ASP A 200 28.97 -40.41 7.18
CA ASP A 200 29.31 -39.44 8.22
C ASP A 200 28.12 -39.21 9.17
N ALA A 201 28.31 -38.39 10.18
CA ALA A 201 27.32 -38.16 11.21
C ALA A 201 26.03 -37.52 10.63
N ARG A 202 26.17 -36.55 9.71
CA ARG A 202 25.06 -35.84 9.11
C ARG A 202 24.20 -36.75 8.24
N HIS A 203 24.79 -37.46 7.30
CA HIS A 203 24.08 -38.38 6.42
C HIS A 203 23.47 -39.56 7.19
N MET A 204 24.12 -40.05 8.25
CA MET A 204 23.52 -41.05 9.13
C MET A 204 22.32 -40.50 9.88
N GLY A 205 22.32 -39.22 10.29
CA GLY A 205 21.18 -38.53 10.89
C GLY A 205 20.03 -38.47 9.92
N ILE A 206 20.27 -38.10 8.65
CA ILE A 206 19.27 -38.04 7.60
C ILE A 206 18.59 -39.39 7.35
N GLU A 207 19.38 -40.47 7.29
CA GLU A 207 18.81 -41.84 7.17
C GLU A 207 17.89 -42.19 8.35
N LEU A 208 18.21 -41.73 9.55
CA LEU A 208 17.35 -41.92 10.72
C LEU A 208 16.11 -41.00 10.69
N TYR A 209 16.21 -39.79 10.23
CA TYR A 209 15.04 -38.91 10.04
C TYR A 209 14.12 -39.51 8.98
N ARG A 210 14.61 -40.06 7.87
CA ARG A 210 13.80 -40.81 6.91
C ARG A 210 13.06 -41.98 7.56
N LEU A 211 13.77 -42.75 8.43
CA LEU A 211 13.08 -43.81 9.18
C LEU A 211 11.99 -43.24 10.13
N ALA A 212 12.24 -42.12 10.76
CA ALA A 212 11.23 -41.46 11.60
C ALA A 212 10.00 -41.05 10.76
N GLU A 213 10.20 -40.45 9.58
CA GLU A 213 9.10 -40.09 8.65
C GLU A 213 8.30 -41.30 8.20
N GLU A 214 8.96 -42.44 7.88
CA GLU A 214 8.28 -43.69 7.56
C GLU A 214 7.39 -44.19 8.74
N GLN A 215 7.86 -43.97 9.99
CA GLN A 215 7.06 -44.32 11.16
C GLN A 215 5.88 -43.38 11.38
N MET A 216 6.02 -42.10 11.00
CA MET A 216 4.90 -41.15 10.99
C MET A 216 3.83 -41.57 9.98
N ALA A 217 4.22 -41.99 8.79
CA ALA A 217 3.37 -42.35 7.68
C ALA A 217 2.70 -43.75 7.79
N ARG A 218 3.03 -44.57 8.80
CA ARG A 218 2.69 -45.98 8.82
C ARG A 218 1.22 -46.34 9.10
N VAL A 219 0.37 -45.36 9.48
CA VAL A 219 -1.03 -45.60 9.81
C VAL A 219 -1.89 -45.52 8.55
N PRO A 220 -2.57 -46.58 8.14
CA PRO A 220 -3.47 -46.53 6.98
C PRO A 220 -4.72 -45.71 7.28
N GLN A 221 -5.29 -45.11 6.23
CA GLN A 221 -6.49 -44.27 6.31
C GLN A 221 -7.68 -44.98 6.98
N GLU A 222 -7.85 -46.26 6.72
CA GLU A 222 -8.98 -47.05 7.23
C GLU A 222 -8.91 -47.30 8.73
N GLN A 223 -7.70 -47.24 9.31
CA GLN A 223 -7.45 -47.42 10.75
C GLN A 223 -7.52 -46.13 11.54
N SER A 224 -7.85 -45.01 10.87
CA SER A 224 -7.86 -43.68 11.47
C SER A 224 -9.20 -42.97 11.28
N ASP A 225 -9.53 -42.10 12.21
CA ASP A 225 -10.55 -41.05 12.12
C ASP A 225 -9.99 -39.65 12.31
N ARG A 226 -8.70 -39.54 12.58
CA ARG A 226 -8.02 -38.26 12.82
C ARG A 226 -6.72 -38.14 12.04
N MET A 227 -6.32 -36.89 11.77
CA MET A 227 -5.10 -36.53 11.08
C MET A 227 -4.36 -35.44 11.84
N ALA A 228 -3.04 -35.46 11.80
CA ALA A 228 -2.19 -34.41 12.37
C ALA A 228 -0.86 -34.29 11.62
N GLN A 229 -0.23 -33.13 11.76
CA GLN A 229 1.21 -33.01 11.56
C GLN A 229 1.89 -33.68 12.76
N ILE A 230 2.50 -34.85 12.53
CA ILE A 230 3.10 -35.62 13.62
C ILE A 230 4.30 -34.87 14.22
N PHE A 231 5.16 -34.31 13.39
CA PHE A 231 6.26 -33.46 13.83
C PHE A 231 5.94 -31.97 13.63
N PRO A 232 6.13 -31.11 14.63
CA PRO A 232 6.43 -31.50 16.03
C PRO A 232 5.16 -31.78 16.85
N TRP A 233 3.99 -31.40 16.37
CA TRP A 233 2.77 -31.22 17.17
C TRP A 233 2.20 -32.52 17.70
N GLY A 234 2.09 -33.53 16.86
CA GLY A 234 1.64 -34.88 17.29
C GLY A 234 2.55 -35.46 18.37
N LEU A 235 3.85 -35.25 18.26
CA LEU A 235 4.83 -35.66 19.27
C LEU A 235 4.68 -34.90 20.59
N LEU A 236 4.19 -33.67 20.57
CA LEU A 236 3.91 -32.87 21.77
C LEU A 236 2.55 -33.17 22.40
N GLY A 237 1.80 -34.13 21.84
CA GLY A 237 0.52 -34.58 22.39
C GLY A 237 -0.70 -33.95 21.75
N ASN A 238 -0.55 -33.24 20.66
CA ASN A 238 -1.70 -32.78 19.86
C ASN A 238 -2.45 -33.99 19.29
N ARG A 239 -3.76 -34.06 19.54
CA ARG A 239 -4.61 -35.17 19.10
C ARG A 239 -5.06 -35.05 17.63
N GLY A 240 -4.62 -34.02 16.92
CA GLY A 240 -5.01 -33.74 15.52
C GLY A 240 -6.46 -33.40 15.34
N GLU A 241 -6.86 -33.28 14.09
CA GLU A 241 -8.21 -32.93 13.66
C GLU A 241 -8.98 -34.17 13.18
N ASP A 242 -10.33 -34.11 13.19
CA ASP A 242 -11.15 -35.13 12.58
C ASP A 242 -10.86 -35.16 11.06
N LYS A 243 -10.52 -36.33 10.52
CA LYS A 243 -10.19 -36.47 9.08
C LYS A 243 -11.33 -36.04 8.15
N LYS A 244 -12.59 -36.02 8.64
CA LYS A 244 -13.74 -35.56 7.84
C LYS A 244 -13.60 -34.09 7.44
N TYR A 245 -12.94 -33.23 8.26
CA TYR A 245 -12.74 -31.83 7.97
C TYR A 245 -11.93 -31.61 6.69
N TYR A 246 -11.04 -32.53 6.36
CA TYR A 246 -10.25 -32.54 5.13
C TYR A 246 -10.90 -33.32 3.99
N GLY A 247 -12.21 -33.71 4.13
CA GLY A 247 -12.93 -34.47 3.12
C GLY A 247 -13.40 -33.64 1.92
N LYS A 248 -13.64 -32.37 2.15
CA LYS A 248 -14.05 -31.38 1.13
C LYS A 248 -13.27 -30.09 1.31
N PHE A 249 -13.14 -29.34 0.24
CA PHE A 249 -12.53 -28.01 0.29
C PHE A 249 -13.38 -26.97 -0.44
N VAL A 250 -13.20 -25.73 -0.07
CA VAL A 250 -13.68 -24.54 -0.79
C VAL A 250 -12.48 -23.70 -1.15
N ARG A 251 -12.58 -22.95 -2.23
CA ARG A 251 -11.54 -21.99 -2.59
C ARG A 251 -11.98 -20.59 -2.15
N LEU A 252 -11.25 -20.01 -1.23
CA LEU A 252 -11.46 -18.65 -0.79
C LEU A 252 -10.46 -17.71 -1.46
N PRO A 253 -10.80 -16.44 -1.61
CA PRO A 253 -9.87 -15.42 -2.11
C PRO A 253 -8.60 -15.33 -1.25
N PHE A 254 -7.47 -15.12 -1.93
CA PHE A 254 -6.18 -14.89 -1.30
C PHE A 254 -5.36 -13.96 -2.20
N GLU A 255 -5.19 -12.71 -1.77
CA GLU A 255 -4.56 -11.65 -2.58
C GLU A 255 -5.13 -11.62 -4.03
N ASN A 256 -4.29 -11.83 -5.03
CA ASN A 256 -4.71 -11.84 -6.44
C ASN A 256 -5.09 -13.25 -6.96
N THR A 257 -5.25 -14.22 -6.09
CA THR A 257 -5.55 -15.61 -6.42
C THR A 257 -6.63 -16.22 -5.49
N THR A 258 -6.74 -17.52 -5.47
CA THR A 258 -7.56 -18.27 -4.50
C THR A 258 -6.76 -19.35 -3.82
N MET A 259 -7.08 -19.60 -2.57
CA MET A 259 -6.46 -20.64 -1.77
C MET A 259 -7.49 -21.72 -1.41
N PRO A 260 -7.19 -23.01 -1.61
CA PRO A 260 -8.07 -24.08 -1.12
C PRO A 260 -7.93 -24.18 0.39
N VAL A 261 -9.07 -24.15 1.07
CA VAL A 261 -9.18 -24.40 2.51
C VAL A 261 -10.16 -25.55 2.76
N PRO A 262 -10.01 -26.33 3.82
CA PRO A 262 -11.02 -27.31 4.19
C PRO A 262 -12.40 -26.66 4.31
N ALA A 263 -13.47 -27.33 3.86
CA ALA A 263 -14.82 -26.76 3.95
C ALA A 263 -15.24 -26.48 5.42
N ASP A 264 -14.71 -27.27 6.34
CA ASP A 264 -14.91 -27.12 7.79
C ASP A 264 -13.78 -26.27 8.42
N TYR A 265 -13.26 -25.24 7.72
CA TYR A 265 -12.16 -24.38 8.19
C TYR A 265 -12.43 -23.70 9.53
N HIS A 266 -13.70 -23.42 9.84
CA HIS A 266 -14.07 -22.80 11.10
C HIS A 266 -13.69 -23.69 12.30
N GLU A 267 -13.98 -24.99 12.22
CA GLU A 267 -13.63 -25.95 13.27
C GLU A 267 -12.11 -26.04 13.46
N ILE A 268 -11.38 -26.10 12.36
CA ILE A 268 -9.91 -26.18 12.37
C ILE A 268 -9.31 -24.90 12.98
N LEU A 269 -9.76 -23.71 12.52
CA LEU A 269 -9.26 -22.43 13.03
C LEU A 269 -9.63 -22.20 14.49
N SER A 270 -10.85 -22.56 14.89
CA SER A 270 -11.28 -22.45 16.31
C SER A 270 -10.46 -23.38 17.21
N HIS A 271 -10.06 -24.55 16.72
CA HIS A 271 -9.20 -25.47 17.46
C HIS A 271 -7.73 -24.98 17.52
N LYS A 272 -7.21 -24.43 16.42
CA LYS A 272 -5.81 -23.91 16.35
C LYS A 272 -5.63 -22.58 17.08
N TYR A 273 -6.60 -21.65 16.92
CA TYR A 273 -6.44 -20.23 17.30
C TYR A 273 -7.56 -19.73 18.22
N TYR A 274 -8.48 -20.59 18.68
CA TYR A 274 -9.62 -20.22 19.52
C TYR A 274 -10.53 -19.18 18.83
N ASP A 275 -10.56 -17.95 19.34
CA ASP A 275 -11.23 -16.79 18.72
C ASP A 275 -10.31 -16.21 17.64
N TYR A 276 -10.26 -16.84 16.48
CA TYR A 276 -9.33 -16.49 15.40
C TYR A 276 -9.68 -15.17 14.68
N PHE A 277 -10.86 -14.60 14.90
CA PHE A 277 -11.20 -13.27 14.40
C PHE A 277 -10.62 -12.14 15.29
N LYS A 278 -10.30 -12.44 16.52
CA LYS A 278 -9.60 -11.49 17.37
C LYS A 278 -8.16 -11.33 16.88
N ILE A 279 -7.79 -10.08 16.57
CA ILE A 279 -6.45 -9.80 16.08
C ILE A 279 -5.48 -9.79 17.26
N HIS A 280 -4.53 -10.71 17.21
CA HIS A 280 -3.36 -10.70 18.06
C HIS A 280 -2.13 -10.64 17.16
N LYS A 281 -1.33 -9.59 17.30
CA LYS A 281 0.01 -9.58 16.71
C LYS A 281 0.87 -10.55 17.53
N VAL A 282 1.06 -11.74 17.00
CA VAL A 282 2.00 -12.71 17.55
C VAL A 282 3.08 -12.92 16.50
N TRP A 283 4.31 -12.69 16.88
CA TRP A 283 5.44 -12.96 16.03
C TRP A 283 5.75 -14.47 16.01
N GLY A 284 5.91 -15.03 14.81
CA GLY A 284 5.89 -16.49 14.60
C GLY A 284 7.21 -17.22 14.84
N GLY A 285 8.25 -16.57 15.32
CA GLY A 285 9.51 -17.25 15.71
C GLY A 285 10.52 -17.49 14.57
N HIS A 286 10.31 -16.93 13.37
CA HIS A 286 11.32 -16.81 12.31
C HIS A 286 11.71 -15.34 12.10
N ASP A 287 12.85 -15.08 11.44
CA ASP A 287 13.27 -13.73 11.13
C ASP A 287 12.24 -13.05 10.22
N TYR A 288 11.77 -11.85 10.59
CA TYR A 288 10.92 -11.03 9.75
C TYR A 288 11.71 -9.84 9.19
N PRO A 289 11.62 -9.59 7.88
CA PRO A 289 11.11 -10.53 6.87
C PRO A 289 12.14 -11.65 6.58
N TYR A 290 11.68 -12.82 6.16
CA TYR A 290 12.50 -14.03 5.94
C TYR A 290 13.74 -13.79 5.05
N PHE A 291 13.62 -12.89 4.08
CA PHE A 291 14.73 -12.58 3.18
C PHE A 291 15.82 -11.70 3.81
N GLU A 292 15.58 -11.10 4.96
CA GLU A 292 16.60 -10.28 5.65
C GLU A 292 17.79 -11.11 6.11
N ALA A 293 17.57 -12.35 6.54
CA ALA A 293 18.64 -13.29 6.86
C ALA A 293 19.49 -13.63 5.62
N GLN A 294 18.85 -13.80 4.46
CA GLN A 294 19.53 -14.02 3.17
C GLN A 294 20.35 -12.78 2.77
N ARG A 295 19.80 -11.60 2.93
CA ARG A 295 20.49 -10.33 2.66
C ARG A 295 21.72 -10.15 3.52
N LYS A 296 21.62 -10.41 4.83
CA LYS A 296 22.75 -10.37 5.77
C LYS A 296 23.83 -11.39 5.40
N SER A 297 23.42 -12.60 5.03
CA SER A 297 24.36 -13.66 4.59
C SER A 297 25.10 -13.27 3.31
N LEU A 298 24.41 -12.68 2.34
CA LEU A 298 25.03 -12.18 1.11
C LEU A 298 26.02 -11.06 1.39
N GLN A 299 25.68 -10.10 2.24
CA GLN A 299 26.58 -9.01 2.64
C GLN A 299 27.82 -9.52 3.39
N ALA A 300 27.71 -10.61 4.14
CA ALA A 300 28.83 -11.18 4.88
C ALA A 300 29.85 -11.87 3.98
N VAL A 301 29.43 -12.39 2.81
CA VAL A 301 30.35 -13.12 1.88
C VAL A 301 30.77 -12.25 0.68
N ALA A 302 30.07 -11.16 0.39
CA ALA A 302 30.39 -10.28 -0.72
C ALA A 302 31.25 -9.10 -0.26
N ASP A 303 32.30 -8.76 -1.03
CA ASP A 303 33.14 -7.58 -0.78
C ASP A 303 32.46 -6.25 -1.14
N PHE A 304 31.14 -6.24 -1.33
CA PHE A 304 30.38 -5.04 -1.63
C PHE A 304 29.14 -4.94 -0.72
N LYS A 305 28.73 -3.72 -0.46
CA LYS A 305 27.47 -3.45 0.23
C LYS A 305 26.35 -3.38 -0.81
N LEU A 306 25.24 -4.03 -0.52
CA LEU A 306 24.00 -3.81 -1.29
C LEU A 306 23.63 -2.33 -1.23
N PRO A 307 23.13 -1.74 -2.34
CA PRO A 307 22.68 -0.37 -2.35
C PRO A 307 21.60 -0.15 -1.29
N GLU A 308 21.82 0.81 -0.42
CA GLU A 308 20.86 1.25 0.59
C GLU A 308 20.87 2.77 0.63
N PHE A 309 19.70 3.34 0.86
CA PHE A 309 19.57 4.77 1.10
C PHE A 309 20.35 5.14 2.37
N THR A 310 21.18 6.17 2.26
CA THR A 310 22.00 6.68 3.36
C THR A 310 21.72 8.15 3.59
N PHE A 311 21.67 8.53 4.86
CA PHE A 311 21.48 9.93 5.23
C PHE A 311 22.71 10.78 4.88
N ASP A 312 22.45 11.95 4.32
CA ASP A 312 23.43 13.04 4.15
C ASP A 312 22.87 14.31 4.82
N ARG A 313 23.67 14.98 5.62
CA ARG A 313 23.29 16.25 6.26
C ARG A 313 22.82 17.33 5.29
N ALA A 314 23.28 17.29 4.05
CA ALA A 314 22.81 18.20 3.00
C ALA A 314 21.33 18.04 2.67
N MET A 315 20.70 16.93 3.08
CA MET A 315 19.26 16.70 2.93
C MET A 315 18.45 17.58 3.88
N LEU A 316 19.01 17.89 5.05
CA LEU A 316 18.36 18.80 5.99
C LEU A 316 18.49 20.23 5.48
N ARG A 317 17.38 20.93 5.39
CA ARG A 317 17.39 22.35 5.05
C ARG A 317 18.21 23.11 6.09
N GLN A 318 19.40 23.53 5.73
CA GLN A 318 20.14 24.50 6.48
C GLN A 318 19.53 25.85 6.10
N ASN A 319 19.28 26.79 7.02
CA ASN A 319 18.75 28.15 6.86
C ASN A 319 19.09 28.86 5.51
N ILE A 320 18.90 28.15 4.42
CA ILE A 320 19.09 28.65 3.07
C ILE A 320 17.84 29.47 2.81
N SER A 321 17.97 30.78 2.82
CA SER A 321 17.06 31.59 2.02
C SER A 321 17.01 30.91 0.65
N LEU A 322 15.82 30.43 0.27
CA LEU A 322 15.56 29.91 -1.07
C LEU A 322 16.29 30.90 -2.00
N THR A 323 17.22 30.43 -2.80
CA THR A 323 17.60 31.16 -4.01
C THR A 323 16.29 31.23 -4.78
N LYS A 324 15.53 32.30 -4.53
CA LYS A 324 14.27 32.54 -5.24
C LYS A 324 14.64 32.45 -6.70
N SER A 325 14.03 31.50 -7.41
CA SER A 325 14.13 31.53 -8.85
C SER A 325 13.57 32.86 -9.31
N ASP A 326 14.42 33.72 -9.90
CA ASP A 326 13.99 35.02 -10.41
C ASP A 326 12.88 34.91 -11.45
N HIS A 327 12.53 33.69 -11.85
CA HIS A 327 11.57 33.38 -12.91
C HIS A 327 10.28 32.71 -12.42
N THR A 328 9.92 32.85 -11.14
CA THR A 328 8.58 32.38 -10.71
C THR A 328 7.50 33.29 -11.27
N MET A 329 6.29 32.74 -11.43
CA MET A 329 5.13 33.51 -11.89
C MET A 329 4.88 34.76 -11.02
N GLN A 330 5.03 34.61 -9.70
CA GLN A 330 4.86 35.71 -8.75
C GLN A 330 5.93 36.81 -8.98
N ASN A 331 7.19 36.43 -9.15
CA ASN A 331 8.28 37.37 -9.36
C ASN A 331 8.19 38.05 -10.73
N THR A 332 7.93 37.26 -11.80
CA THR A 332 7.76 37.83 -13.15
C THR A 332 6.57 38.80 -13.19
N ALA A 333 5.46 38.49 -12.54
CA ALA A 333 4.32 39.40 -12.46
C ALA A 333 4.63 40.64 -11.61
N ALA A 334 5.42 40.52 -10.53
CA ALA A 334 5.85 41.66 -9.70
C ALA A 334 6.76 42.58 -10.48
N ASP A 335 7.75 42.07 -11.20
CA ASP A 335 8.68 42.84 -12.02
C ASP A 335 7.96 43.59 -13.15
N ALA A 336 7.03 42.91 -13.85
CA ALA A 336 6.19 43.55 -14.85
C ALA A 336 5.33 44.67 -14.24
N LEU A 337 4.70 44.40 -13.11
CA LEU A 337 3.87 45.38 -12.41
C LEU A 337 4.69 46.60 -11.92
N GLN A 338 5.92 46.38 -11.45
CA GLN A 338 6.83 47.47 -11.09
C GLN A 338 7.20 48.33 -12.32
N THR A 339 7.54 47.71 -13.44
CA THR A 339 7.84 48.42 -14.68
C THR A 339 6.64 49.25 -15.18
N ILE A 340 5.43 48.67 -15.14
CA ILE A 340 4.18 49.35 -15.45
C ILE A 340 4.00 50.57 -14.51
N GLN A 341 4.29 50.41 -13.22
CA GLN A 341 4.18 51.47 -12.23
C GLN A 341 5.16 52.64 -12.50
N GLU A 342 6.40 52.30 -12.87
CA GLU A 342 7.42 53.31 -13.21
C GLU A 342 7.02 54.11 -14.45
N LEU A 343 6.56 53.43 -15.50
CA LEU A 343 6.07 54.09 -16.72
C LEU A 343 4.82 54.93 -16.46
N HIS A 344 3.86 54.40 -15.69
CA HIS A 344 2.66 55.14 -15.29
C HIS A 344 3.00 56.41 -14.52
N ASN A 345 3.90 56.33 -13.53
CA ASN A 345 4.32 57.47 -12.75
C ASN A 345 5.06 58.51 -13.59
N ALA A 346 6.01 58.08 -14.46
CA ALA A 346 6.73 58.96 -15.39
C ALA A 346 5.74 59.71 -16.31
N PHE A 347 4.71 59.05 -16.83
CA PHE A 347 3.66 59.68 -17.62
C PHE A 347 2.90 60.75 -16.79
N ILE A 348 2.43 60.39 -15.57
CA ILE A 348 1.64 61.25 -14.72
C ILE A 348 2.46 62.48 -14.28
N GLU A 349 3.71 62.30 -13.89
CA GLU A 349 4.61 63.39 -13.52
C GLU A 349 4.88 64.33 -14.70
N GLY A 350 5.11 63.75 -15.88
CA GLY A 350 5.31 64.52 -17.12
C GLY A 350 4.10 65.44 -17.43
N MET A 351 2.88 64.88 -17.27
CA MET A 351 1.63 65.64 -17.45
C MET A 351 1.43 66.71 -16.40
N GLN A 352 1.80 66.48 -15.15
CA GLN A 352 1.63 67.44 -14.04
C GLN A 352 2.66 68.56 -14.06
N GLY A 353 3.94 68.24 -14.37
CA GLY A 353 5.04 69.21 -14.42
C GLY A 353 4.88 70.27 -15.48
N LYS A 354 4.02 70.08 -16.47
CA LYS A 354 3.79 70.98 -17.61
C LYS A 354 2.38 71.59 -17.63
N ALA A 355 1.58 71.39 -16.59
CA ALA A 355 0.24 71.98 -16.45
C ALA A 355 0.34 73.49 -16.29
N GLY A 356 0.48 74.24 -17.38
CA GLY A 356 0.55 75.67 -17.41
C GLY A 356 1.49 76.27 -18.47
N SER A 357 2.39 75.48 -19.09
CA SER A 357 3.35 75.95 -20.09
C SER A 357 3.06 75.47 -21.53
N GLY A 358 2.02 74.65 -21.73
CA GLY A 358 1.72 73.96 -23.02
C GLY A 358 2.77 72.90 -23.36
N LEU A 359 2.27 71.69 -23.80
CA LEU A 359 3.12 70.58 -24.24
C LEU A 359 3.77 70.93 -25.59
N VAL A 360 5.10 70.75 -25.71
CA VAL A 360 5.85 70.87 -26.97
C VAL A 360 5.75 69.52 -27.71
N ALA A 361 5.92 69.52 -29.05
CA ALA A 361 5.78 68.33 -29.89
C ALA A 361 6.66 67.14 -29.41
N ASP A 362 7.90 67.44 -29.02
CA ASP A 362 8.87 66.45 -28.51
C ASP A 362 8.39 65.78 -27.18
N ASP A 363 7.75 66.59 -26.33
CA ASP A 363 7.18 66.07 -25.08
C ASP A 363 5.98 65.16 -25.31
N ILE A 364 5.14 65.50 -26.28
CA ILE A 364 3.99 64.68 -26.67
C ILE A 364 4.47 63.36 -27.23
N GLU A 365 5.48 63.38 -28.15
CA GLU A 365 6.03 62.16 -28.70
C GLU A 365 6.62 61.25 -27.64
N HIS A 366 7.39 61.83 -26.68
CA HIS A 366 7.91 61.06 -25.55
C HIS A 366 6.82 60.44 -24.66
N MET A 367 5.75 61.16 -24.37
CA MET A 367 4.61 60.66 -23.59
C MET A 367 3.83 59.57 -24.33
N LEU A 368 3.64 59.71 -25.65
CA LEU A 368 3.01 58.69 -26.48
C LEU A 368 3.83 57.40 -26.48
N ASN A 369 5.17 57.50 -26.52
CA ASN A 369 6.06 56.33 -26.42
C ASN A 369 5.97 55.65 -25.06
N ILE A 370 5.87 56.39 -23.97
CA ILE A 370 5.68 55.82 -22.61
C ILE A 370 4.35 55.08 -22.53
N LEU A 371 3.26 55.63 -23.05
CA LEU A 371 1.93 54.98 -23.05
C LEU A 371 1.94 53.69 -23.88
N ALA A 372 2.58 53.72 -25.06
CA ALA A 372 2.69 52.53 -25.92
C ALA A 372 3.49 51.42 -25.23
N GLN A 373 4.67 51.72 -24.68
CA GLN A 373 5.46 50.75 -23.92
C GLN A 373 4.69 50.17 -22.71
N CYS A 374 3.96 51.05 -21.99
CA CYS A 374 3.16 50.62 -20.88
C CYS A 374 2.06 49.62 -21.33
N GLN A 375 1.40 49.93 -22.45
CA GLN A 375 0.36 49.07 -23.00
C GLN A 375 0.90 47.69 -23.42
N ASP A 376 2.06 47.65 -24.08
CA ASP A 376 2.69 46.39 -24.52
C ASP A 376 2.99 45.49 -23.30
N ILE A 377 3.60 46.07 -22.23
CA ILE A 377 3.91 45.29 -21.01
C ILE A 377 2.65 44.80 -20.30
N VAL A 378 1.57 45.58 -20.31
CA VAL A 378 0.27 45.16 -19.70
C VAL A 378 -0.35 43.99 -20.48
N ILE A 379 -0.27 44.04 -21.82
CA ILE A 379 -0.75 42.94 -22.68
C ILE A 379 0.09 41.66 -22.43
N ASP A 380 1.42 41.84 -22.40
CA ASP A 380 2.33 40.71 -22.15
C ASP A 380 2.10 40.07 -20.77
N LEU A 381 1.83 40.88 -19.74
CA LEU A 381 1.48 40.40 -18.40
C LEU A 381 0.16 39.62 -18.41
N GLY A 382 -0.86 40.10 -19.14
CA GLY A 382 -2.15 39.42 -19.30
C GLY A 382 -1.99 38.04 -19.95
N ASN A 383 -1.29 38.01 -21.10
CA ASN A 383 -0.99 36.78 -21.82
C ASN A 383 -0.18 35.80 -20.98
N TYR A 384 0.80 36.27 -20.24
CA TYR A 384 1.61 35.46 -19.33
C TYR A 384 0.79 34.84 -18.21
N ILE A 385 -0.10 35.61 -17.57
CA ILE A 385 -0.98 35.11 -16.51
C ILE A 385 -1.92 34.02 -17.07
N GLU A 386 -2.49 34.23 -18.25
CA GLU A 386 -3.33 33.22 -18.91
C GLU A 386 -2.55 31.96 -19.29
N GLN A 387 -1.34 32.11 -19.80
CA GLN A 387 -0.49 30.97 -20.13
C GLN A 387 -0.16 30.12 -18.88
N MET A 388 0.12 30.76 -17.75
CA MET A 388 0.52 30.10 -16.53
C MET A 388 -0.63 29.49 -15.76
N LYS A 389 -1.78 30.16 -15.70
CA LYS A 389 -2.95 29.72 -14.92
C LYS A 389 -4.02 28.99 -15.74
N GLY A 390 -4.02 29.21 -17.03
CA GLY A 390 -5.11 28.83 -17.93
C GLY A 390 -6.18 29.91 -18.07
N GLU A 391 -6.68 30.10 -19.29
CA GLU A 391 -7.67 31.12 -19.67
C GLU A 391 -8.95 31.09 -18.82
N HIS A 392 -9.36 29.92 -18.35
CA HIS A 392 -10.59 29.77 -17.59
C HIS A 392 -10.40 29.88 -16.06
N HIS A 393 -9.18 30.05 -15.58
CA HIS A 393 -8.90 30.14 -14.15
C HIS A 393 -9.49 31.44 -13.54
N PRO A 394 -10.18 31.37 -12.38
CA PRO A 394 -10.85 32.54 -11.79
C PRO A 394 -9.94 33.73 -11.53
N SER A 395 -8.69 33.48 -11.04
CA SER A 395 -7.70 34.56 -10.80
C SER A 395 -7.20 35.16 -12.09
N ALA A 396 -6.96 34.35 -13.14
CA ALA A 396 -6.57 34.86 -14.46
C ALA A 396 -7.66 35.77 -15.04
N LYS A 397 -8.91 35.30 -15.07
CA LYS A 397 -10.05 36.12 -15.55
C LYS A 397 -10.16 37.46 -14.84
N LYS A 398 -10.03 37.47 -13.50
CA LYS A 398 -10.08 38.73 -12.74
C LYS A 398 -8.95 39.69 -13.13
N CYS A 399 -7.72 39.17 -13.30
CA CYS A 399 -6.57 39.95 -13.70
C CYS A 399 -6.73 40.49 -15.13
N VAL A 400 -7.12 39.63 -16.09
CA VAL A 400 -7.30 40.02 -17.50
C VAL A 400 -8.32 41.15 -17.63
N VAL A 401 -9.48 41.05 -16.95
CA VAL A 401 -10.50 42.10 -16.98
C VAL A 401 -9.98 43.48 -16.55
N VAL A 402 -9.16 43.55 -15.49
CA VAL A 402 -8.61 44.82 -15.02
C VAL A 402 -7.42 45.31 -15.87
N LEU A 403 -6.63 44.36 -16.43
CA LEU A 403 -5.54 44.71 -17.38
C LEU A 403 -6.10 45.28 -18.67
N GLU A 404 -7.14 44.63 -19.25
CA GLU A 404 -7.85 45.14 -20.43
C GLU A 404 -8.46 46.53 -20.18
N ALA A 405 -9.16 46.70 -19.04
CA ALA A 405 -9.71 48.02 -18.66
C ALA A 405 -8.65 49.10 -18.54
N TYR A 406 -7.47 48.75 -18.04
CA TYR A 406 -6.33 49.69 -17.98
C TYR A 406 -5.76 49.97 -19.37
N CYS A 407 -5.63 48.96 -20.25
CA CYS A 407 -5.22 49.13 -21.66
C CYS A 407 -6.21 50.06 -22.43
N GLU A 408 -7.53 49.93 -22.21
CA GLU A 408 -8.52 50.80 -22.82
C GLU A 408 -8.32 52.26 -22.39
N LYS A 409 -8.00 52.49 -21.11
CA LYS A 409 -7.72 53.86 -20.61
C LYS A 409 -6.41 54.43 -21.17
N LEU A 410 -5.34 53.60 -21.27
CA LEU A 410 -4.09 53.98 -21.96
C LEU A 410 -4.37 54.41 -23.40
N PHE A 411 -5.16 53.63 -24.15
CA PHE A 411 -5.52 53.91 -25.53
C PHE A 411 -6.36 55.20 -25.67
N HIS A 412 -7.32 55.45 -24.76
CA HIS A 412 -8.09 56.71 -24.78
C HIS A 412 -7.22 57.95 -24.51
N VAL A 413 -6.27 57.84 -23.55
CA VAL A 413 -5.32 58.92 -23.27
C VAL A 413 -4.37 59.13 -24.44
N TYR A 414 -3.88 58.07 -25.06
CA TYR A 414 -3.01 58.11 -26.23
C TYR A 414 -3.69 58.86 -27.40
N ASN A 415 -4.96 58.53 -27.71
CA ASN A 415 -5.71 59.16 -28.78
C ASN A 415 -6.02 60.66 -28.48
N ALA A 416 -6.35 60.98 -27.24
CA ALA A 416 -6.60 62.38 -26.83
C ALA A 416 -5.36 63.26 -26.99
N LEU A 417 -4.19 62.75 -26.55
CA LEU A 417 -2.88 63.43 -26.70
C LEU A 417 -2.48 63.58 -28.15
N SER A 418 -2.64 62.54 -28.97
CA SER A 418 -2.36 62.57 -30.42
C SER A 418 -3.29 63.55 -31.15
N GLY A 419 -4.51 63.77 -30.69
CA GLY A 419 -5.46 64.72 -31.21
C GLY A 419 -5.30 66.15 -30.68
N GLY A 420 -4.34 66.41 -29.81
CA GLY A 420 -4.10 67.74 -29.21
C GLY A 420 -5.11 68.17 -28.13
N ALA A 421 -5.86 67.25 -27.57
CA ALA A 421 -6.86 67.51 -26.54
C ALA A 421 -6.27 67.20 -25.13
N GLU A 422 -6.09 68.22 -24.28
CA GLU A 422 -5.84 68.03 -22.86
C GLU A 422 -7.17 67.72 -22.13
N ASN A 423 -7.27 66.51 -21.59
CA ASN A 423 -8.41 66.12 -20.79
C ASN A 423 -7.97 65.63 -19.41
N LYS A 424 -8.04 66.47 -18.38
CA LYS A 424 -7.64 66.21 -16.99
C LYS A 424 -8.44 65.03 -16.41
N ASN A 425 -9.67 64.79 -16.81
CA ASN A 425 -10.51 63.70 -16.35
C ASN A 425 -9.94 62.34 -16.78
N LEU A 426 -9.37 62.23 -18.00
CA LEU A 426 -8.77 61.01 -18.50
C LEU A 426 -7.53 60.54 -17.69
N CYS A 427 -6.72 61.52 -17.22
CA CYS A 427 -5.58 61.21 -16.32
C CYS A 427 -6.05 60.68 -14.96
N GLU A 428 -7.13 61.21 -14.39
CA GLU A 428 -7.69 60.68 -13.13
C GLU A 428 -8.34 59.29 -13.32
N GLU A 429 -9.05 59.07 -14.43
CA GLU A 429 -9.56 57.75 -14.76
C GLU A 429 -8.44 56.72 -14.97
N LEU A 430 -7.33 57.10 -15.62
CA LEU A 430 -6.15 56.27 -15.81
C LEU A 430 -5.51 55.90 -14.46
N LYS A 431 -5.36 56.84 -13.52
CA LYS A 431 -4.84 56.58 -12.17
C LYS A 431 -5.73 55.60 -11.40
N GLN A 432 -7.06 55.78 -11.47
CA GLN A 432 -8.00 54.89 -10.80
C GLN A 432 -7.93 53.45 -11.38
N ALA A 433 -7.88 53.33 -12.71
CA ALA A 433 -7.71 52.03 -13.37
C ALA A 433 -6.40 51.37 -13.02
N PHE A 434 -5.29 52.14 -12.93
CA PHE A 434 -4.00 51.63 -12.49
C PHE A 434 -4.05 51.07 -11.06
N VAL A 435 -4.64 51.82 -10.11
CA VAL A 435 -4.76 51.38 -8.71
C VAL A 435 -5.57 50.08 -8.63
N GLN A 436 -6.69 50.00 -9.35
CA GLN A 436 -7.51 48.80 -9.39
C GLN A 436 -6.77 47.59 -10.00
N MET A 437 -6.09 47.80 -11.13
CA MET A 437 -5.28 46.79 -11.79
C MET A 437 -4.19 46.27 -10.85
N LYS A 438 -3.41 47.20 -10.27
CA LYS A 438 -2.29 46.89 -9.33
C LYS A 438 -2.80 46.06 -8.16
N GLN A 439 -3.85 46.50 -7.45
CA GLN A 439 -4.42 45.82 -6.30
C GLN A 439 -4.92 44.42 -6.66
N THR A 440 -5.53 44.26 -7.85
CA THR A 440 -6.05 42.97 -8.29
C THR A 440 -4.92 41.98 -8.62
N VAL A 441 -3.89 42.44 -9.38
CA VAL A 441 -2.72 41.60 -9.72
C VAL A 441 -1.93 41.23 -8.45
N GLU A 442 -1.70 42.18 -7.56
CA GLU A 442 -1.06 41.89 -6.26
C GLU A 442 -1.83 40.83 -5.47
N LYS A 443 -3.16 40.97 -5.36
CA LYS A 443 -3.98 40.09 -4.58
C LYS A 443 -4.13 38.71 -5.22
N GLU A 444 -4.42 38.62 -6.52
CA GLU A 444 -4.78 37.36 -7.16
C GLU A 444 -3.57 36.57 -7.64
N ILE A 445 -2.39 37.22 -7.83
CA ILE A 445 -1.16 36.59 -8.34
C ILE A 445 0.00 36.71 -7.38
N ILE A 446 0.47 37.94 -7.07
CA ILE A 446 1.75 38.17 -6.39
C ILE A 446 1.71 37.70 -4.94
N HIS A 447 0.67 38.10 -4.20
CA HIS A 447 0.51 37.79 -2.78
C HIS A 447 -0.32 36.52 -2.54
N LYS A 448 -0.73 35.81 -3.60
CA LYS A 448 -1.50 34.57 -3.47
C LYS A 448 -0.63 33.45 -2.94
N LYS A 449 -0.99 32.86 -1.81
CA LYS A 449 -0.33 31.67 -1.28
C LYS A 449 -0.76 30.46 -2.08
N LEU A 450 0.17 29.75 -2.68
CA LEU A 450 -0.10 28.50 -3.40
C LEU A 450 0.24 27.32 -2.50
N VAL A 451 -0.65 26.35 -2.43
CA VAL A 451 -0.45 25.09 -1.70
C VAL A 451 -0.74 23.93 -2.64
N ALA A 452 0.22 23.03 -2.81
CA ALA A 452 0.06 21.85 -3.66
C ALA A 452 -0.02 20.57 -2.83
N PHE A 453 -0.99 19.73 -3.16
CA PHE A 453 -1.12 18.38 -2.65
C PHE A 453 -0.73 17.39 -3.74
N LEU A 454 0.22 16.51 -3.48
CA LEU A 454 0.79 15.56 -4.42
C LEU A 454 0.51 14.11 -3.96
N PRO A 455 -0.75 13.66 -3.99
CA PRO A 455 -1.07 12.29 -3.65
C PRO A 455 -0.62 11.33 -4.75
N ASP A 456 -0.20 10.13 -4.39
CA ASP A 456 0.15 9.05 -5.32
C ASP A 456 -0.84 7.88 -5.27
N ASP A 457 -1.77 7.87 -4.29
CA ASP A 457 -2.83 6.87 -4.17
C ASP A 457 -4.19 7.53 -3.84
N PRO A 458 -5.21 7.41 -4.72
CA PRO A 458 -6.55 7.94 -4.45
C PRO A 458 -7.20 7.33 -3.19
N LYS A 459 -6.90 6.06 -2.87
CA LYS A 459 -7.42 5.39 -1.65
C LYS A 459 -6.96 6.07 -0.37
N ARG A 460 -5.80 6.74 -0.42
CA ARG A 460 -5.19 7.47 0.69
C ARG A 460 -5.56 8.96 0.71
N TRP A 461 -6.35 9.46 -0.25
CA TRP A 461 -6.73 10.87 -0.30
C TRP A 461 -7.37 11.38 1.01
N LYS A 462 -8.19 10.54 1.68
CA LYS A 462 -8.80 10.87 2.97
C LYS A 462 -7.80 11.33 4.04
N GLU A 463 -6.55 10.86 3.97
CA GLU A 463 -5.47 11.25 4.88
C GLU A 463 -5.13 12.74 4.71
N MET A 464 -5.14 13.24 3.48
CA MET A 464 -4.86 14.64 3.14
C MET A 464 -6.06 15.58 3.23
N GLN A 465 -7.29 15.05 3.24
CA GLN A 465 -8.52 15.83 3.14
C GLN A 465 -8.62 16.92 4.20
N LYS A 466 -8.31 16.62 5.47
CA LYS A 466 -8.38 17.60 6.57
C LYS A 466 -7.42 18.76 6.36
N MET A 467 -6.21 18.48 5.87
CA MET A 467 -5.23 19.52 5.53
C MET A 467 -5.67 20.35 4.33
N TYR A 468 -6.22 19.71 3.30
CA TYR A 468 -6.77 20.40 2.14
C TYR A 468 -7.86 21.39 2.56
N ASP A 469 -8.82 20.95 3.39
CA ASP A 469 -9.90 21.79 3.88
C ASP A 469 -9.38 22.95 4.76
N HIS A 470 -8.38 22.67 5.60
CA HIS A 470 -7.72 23.72 6.42
C HIS A 470 -7.10 24.82 5.54
N TYR A 471 -6.29 24.46 4.54
CA TYR A 471 -5.68 25.45 3.66
C TYR A 471 -6.70 26.15 2.76
N LYS A 472 -7.73 25.46 2.29
CA LYS A 472 -8.79 26.03 1.45
C LYS A 472 -9.60 27.11 2.16
N GLN A 473 -9.71 27.04 3.48
CA GLN A 473 -10.41 28.05 4.31
C GLN A 473 -9.54 29.29 4.61
N GLN A 474 -8.24 29.22 4.40
CA GLN A 474 -7.35 30.35 4.67
C GLN A 474 -7.53 31.46 3.63
N GLU A 475 -7.61 32.70 4.11
CA GLU A 475 -7.68 33.86 3.22
C GLU A 475 -6.44 33.94 2.29
N ASN A 476 -6.69 34.34 1.07
CA ASN A 476 -5.67 34.55 0.06
C ASN A 476 -4.86 33.30 -0.30
N THR A 477 -5.45 32.11 -0.09
CA THR A 477 -4.80 30.82 -0.38
C THR A 477 -5.49 30.14 -1.56
N GLU A 478 -4.68 29.61 -2.46
CA GLU A 478 -5.10 28.76 -3.58
C GLU A 478 -4.53 27.38 -3.38
N VAL A 479 -5.38 26.38 -3.43
CA VAL A 479 -4.99 24.97 -3.22
C VAL A 479 -5.20 24.20 -4.50
N CYS A 480 -4.21 23.43 -4.92
CA CYS A 480 -4.32 22.49 -6.03
C CYS A 480 -3.94 21.08 -5.58
N VAL A 481 -4.52 20.12 -6.28
CA VAL A 481 -4.21 18.68 -6.11
C VAL A 481 -3.63 18.18 -7.41
N THR A 482 -2.44 17.61 -7.37
CA THR A 482 -1.75 17.05 -8.53
C THR A 482 -1.44 15.58 -8.25
N PRO A 483 -2.35 14.67 -8.65
CA PRO A 483 -2.12 13.24 -8.49
C PRO A 483 -0.89 12.79 -9.26
N LEU A 484 -0.01 12.08 -8.60
CA LEU A 484 1.21 11.56 -9.19
C LEU A 484 1.02 10.12 -9.66
N PRO A 485 1.35 9.79 -10.92
CA PRO A 485 1.35 8.42 -11.36
C PRO A 485 2.51 7.65 -10.73
N LEU A 486 2.35 6.34 -10.57
CA LEU A 486 3.44 5.44 -10.27
C LEU A 486 3.90 4.73 -11.55
N PHE A 487 5.19 4.57 -11.70
CA PHE A 487 5.85 3.83 -12.76
C PHE A 487 6.60 2.65 -12.16
N THR A 488 6.73 1.56 -12.91
CA THR A 488 7.62 0.47 -12.55
C THR A 488 9.05 0.76 -12.98
N LYS A 489 10.00 0.21 -12.25
CA LYS A 489 11.42 0.21 -12.58
C LYS A 489 11.82 -1.16 -13.12
N ASP A 490 12.71 -1.18 -14.07
CA ASP A 490 13.35 -2.41 -14.53
C ASP A 490 14.45 -2.87 -13.55
N PRO A 491 15.08 -4.05 -13.76
CA PRO A 491 16.15 -4.52 -12.90
C PRO A 491 17.39 -3.62 -12.81
N TYR A 492 17.54 -2.69 -13.75
CA TYR A 492 18.63 -1.69 -13.71
C TYR A 492 18.25 -0.42 -12.96
N GLY A 493 17.00 -0.32 -12.49
CA GLY A 493 16.45 0.84 -11.81
C GLY A 493 15.94 1.93 -12.76
N GLU A 494 15.94 1.69 -14.07
CA GLU A 494 15.42 2.62 -15.06
C GLU A 494 13.89 2.55 -15.10
N ILE A 495 13.26 3.70 -15.30
CA ILE A 495 11.80 3.77 -15.42
C ILE A 495 11.38 3.06 -16.71
N THR A 496 10.55 2.04 -16.59
CA THR A 496 10.03 1.35 -17.77
C THR A 496 9.11 2.30 -18.53
N ALA A 497 9.45 2.55 -19.79
CA ALA A 497 8.64 3.39 -20.65
C ALA A 497 7.20 2.85 -20.69
N GLN A 498 6.23 3.68 -20.37
CA GLN A 498 4.85 3.38 -20.66
C GLN A 498 4.73 3.13 -22.16
N LYS A 499 4.12 2.01 -22.55
CA LYS A 499 3.69 1.86 -23.94
C LYS A 499 2.75 3.03 -24.24
N GLU A 500 3.20 3.92 -25.13
CA GLU A 500 2.42 5.05 -25.63
C GLU A 500 0.98 4.61 -25.91
N GLY A 501 0.01 5.24 -25.26
CA GLY A 501 -1.40 5.07 -25.55
C GLY A 501 -2.30 4.46 -24.48
N ASN A 502 -1.80 4.05 -23.33
CA ASN A 502 -2.66 3.63 -22.21
C ASN A 502 -2.35 4.48 -20.98
N ASP A 503 -3.05 5.59 -20.84
CA ASP A 503 -3.04 6.48 -19.66
C ASP A 503 -3.77 5.86 -18.45
N ARG A 504 -3.64 4.53 -18.28
CA ARG A 504 -4.25 3.75 -17.18
C ARG A 504 -3.73 4.14 -15.80
N ASN A 505 -2.68 4.97 -15.75
CA ASN A 505 -2.12 5.48 -14.51
C ASN A 505 -2.64 6.88 -14.16
N ASP A 506 -3.45 7.48 -15.02
CA ASP A 506 -4.15 8.72 -14.70
C ASP A 506 -5.42 8.39 -13.90
N LYS A 507 -5.29 8.49 -12.60
CA LYS A 507 -6.37 8.20 -11.64
C LYS A 507 -7.15 9.46 -11.24
N ARG A 508 -7.11 10.53 -12.05
CA ARG A 508 -7.80 11.79 -11.72
C ARG A 508 -9.29 11.60 -11.46
N GLU A 509 -9.94 10.74 -12.21
CA GLU A 509 -11.36 10.42 -12.06
C GLU A 509 -11.71 9.69 -10.75
N GLU A 510 -10.69 9.14 -10.06
CA GLU A 510 -10.88 8.48 -8.76
C GLU A 510 -10.86 9.46 -7.59
N TYR A 511 -10.54 10.75 -7.82
CA TYR A 511 -10.56 11.80 -6.80
C TYR A 511 -11.90 12.54 -6.79
N PRO A 512 -12.34 13.08 -5.63
CA PRO A 512 -13.61 13.80 -5.52
C PRO A 512 -13.72 14.98 -6.49
N ASP A 513 -14.88 15.15 -7.15
CA ASP A 513 -15.15 16.19 -8.16
C ASP A 513 -14.97 17.64 -7.67
N HIS A 514 -15.07 17.86 -6.35
CA HIS A 514 -14.95 19.22 -5.78
C HIS A 514 -13.50 19.71 -5.62
N LEU A 515 -12.53 18.88 -5.94
CA LEU A 515 -11.11 19.21 -5.85
C LEU A 515 -10.62 19.94 -7.10
N ASN A 516 -9.71 20.89 -6.91
CA ASN A 516 -9.02 21.54 -8.02
C ASN A 516 -7.86 20.62 -8.48
N VAL A 517 -8.19 19.61 -9.29
CA VAL A 517 -7.21 18.62 -9.78
C VAL A 517 -6.53 19.12 -11.04
N ILE A 518 -5.20 19.24 -10.97
CA ILE A 518 -4.34 19.64 -12.08
C ILE A 518 -3.51 18.42 -12.52
N PRO A 519 -3.48 18.07 -13.81
CA PRO A 519 -2.63 17.00 -14.29
C PRO A 519 -1.15 17.25 -13.96
N TRP A 520 -0.42 16.22 -13.56
CA TRP A 520 1.01 16.33 -13.24
C TRP A 520 1.86 16.82 -14.44
N THR A 521 1.40 16.59 -15.67
CA THR A 521 2.03 17.06 -16.90
C THR A 521 1.75 18.54 -17.20
N ALA A 522 0.72 19.12 -16.59
CA ALA A 522 0.30 20.48 -16.86
C ALA A 522 0.93 21.51 -15.90
N ILE A 523 1.42 21.08 -14.73
CA ILE A 523 2.06 21.96 -13.78
C ILE A 523 3.60 21.81 -13.83
N GLN A 524 4.28 22.92 -14.06
CA GLN A 524 5.73 23.00 -14.03
C GLN A 524 6.16 23.68 -12.73
N MET A 525 6.43 22.87 -11.70
CA MET A 525 6.67 23.32 -10.33
C MET A 525 7.73 24.42 -10.20
N GLN A 526 8.76 24.41 -11.06
CA GLN A 526 9.85 25.39 -11.05
C GLN A 526 9.42 26.84 -11.36
N PHE A 527 8.24 27.03 -11.94
CA PHE A 527 7.71 28.35 -12.25
C PHE A 527 6.80 28.93 -11.17
N TYR A 528 6.64 28.23 -10.05
CA TYR A 528 5.80 28.66 -8.94
C TYR A 528 6.59 28.70 -7.63
N GLU A 529 6.24 29.63 -6.75
CA GLU A 529 6.66 29.62 -5.35
C GLU A 529 5.47 29.11 -4.51
N PHE A 530 5.64 27.95 -3.88
CA PHE A 530 4.61 27.38 -3.03
C PHE A 530 4.83 27.73 -1.57
N ALA A 531 3.76 28.15 -0.89
CA ALA A 531 3.77 28.34 0.57
C ALA A 531 3.92 27.00 1.30
N ALA A 532 3.31 25.93 0.75
CA ALA A 532 3.50 24.56 1.20
C ALA A 532 3.31 23.56 0.05
N ILE A 533 4.05 22.46 0.10
CA ILE A 533 3.84 21.28 -0.74
C ILE A 533 3.67 20.07 0.18
N VAL A 534 2.57 19.31 0.00
CA VAL A 534 2.26 18.12 0.80
C VAL A 534 2.43 16.87 -0.05
N ILE A 535 3.28 15.94 0.41
CA ILE A 535 3.60 14.67 -0.27
C ILE A 535 3.20 13.48 0.58
N GLN A 536 2.87 12.35 -0.07
CA GLN A 536 2.64 11.05 0.57
C GLN A 536 3.75 10.05 0.25
N ASN A 537 4.40 10.16 -0.92
CA ASN A 537 5.46 9.25 -1.33
C ASN A 537 6.77 9.59 -0.62
N PRO A 538 7.36 8.66 0.16
CA PRO A 538 8.61 8.93 0.86
C PRO A 538 9.87 8.59 0.05
N TYR A 539 9.74 7.85 -1.06
CA TYR A 539 10.87 7.12 -1.63
C TYR A 539 11.73 7.91 -2.60
N ASP A 540 11.18 8.91 -3.27
CA ASP A 540 11.81 9.48 -4.48
C ASP A 540 12.14 8.34 -5.48
N GLY A 541 13.41 8.04 -5.70
CA GLY A 541 13.88 6.93 -6.54
C GLY A 541 14.29 5.67 -5.78
N GLU A 542 14.17 5.64 -4.45
CA GLU A 542 14.73 4.58 -3.60
C GLU A 542 13.82 3.35 -3.43
N ASN A 543 12.55 3.42 -3.87
CA ASN A 543 11.71 2.23 -3.88
C ASN A 543 12.28 1.21 -4.89
N PRO A 544 12.38 -0.08 -4.54
CA PRO A 544 13.03 -1.08 -5.38
C PRO A 544 12.28 -1.40 -6.67
N TYR A 545 10.97 -1.10 -6.75
CA TYR A 545 10.12 -1.48 -7.88
C TYR A 545 9.29 -0.34 -8.47
N LEU A 546 8.85 0.61 -7.63
CA LEU A 546 7.97 1.70 -8.04
C LEU A 546 8.68 3.04 -7.95
N THR A 547 8.24 4.02 -8.74
CA THR A 547 8.69 5.41 -8.62
C THR A 547 7.62 6.38 -9.10
N ILE A 548 7.61 7.57 -8.51
CA ILE A 548 6.88 8.74 -9.04
C ILE A 548 7.74 9.44 -10.11
N PRO A 549 7.18 10.37 -10.90
CA PRO A 549 7.97 11.13 -11.86
C PRO A 549 9.13 11.88 -11.17
N PRO A 550 10.39 11.81 -11.67
CA PRO A 550 11.56 12.40 -11.01
C PRO A 550 11.52 13.92 -10.82
N ALA A 551 10.67 14.63 -11.56
CA ALA A 551 10.42 16.06 -11.38
C ALA A 551 9.76 16.38 -10.02
N TYR A 552 9.11 15.38 -9.41
CA TYR A 552 8.36 15.49 -8.15
C TYR A 552 9.06 14.80 -6.97
N TYR A 553 10.35 14.49 -7.08
CA TYR A 553 11.14 13.98 -5.97
C TYR A 553 11.28 15.06 -4.89
N ALA A 554 11.21 14.68 -3.63
CA ALA A 554 11.28 15.56 -2.47
C ALA A 554 12.51 16.48 -2.52
N LYS A 555 13.65 15.95 -2.96
CA LYS A 555 14.89 16.71 -3.21
C LYS A 555 14.70 17.90 -4.14
N ARG A 556 13.85 17.78 -5.16
CA ARG A 556 13.54 18.88 -6.10
C ARG A 556 12.45 19.78 -5.55
N LEU A 557 11.40 19.19 -4.98
CA LEU A 557 10.27 19.94 -4.43
C LEU A 557 10.68 20.90 -3.32
N GLN A 558 11.67 20.52 -2.51
CA GLN A 558 12.22 21.38 -1.47
C GLN A 558 12.71 22.75 -2.00
N GLN A 559 13.07 22.83 -3.29
CA GLN A 559 13.54 24.06 -3.93
C GLN A 559 12.39 25.01 -4.30
N TYR A 560 11.15 24.54 -4.37
CA TYR A 560 9.99 25.31 -4.86
C TYR A 560 9.04 25.72 -3.74
N THR A 561 9.32 25.34 -2.49
CA THR A 561 8.46 25.66 -1.36
C THR A 561 9.24 26.09 -0.14
N ASN A 562 8.61 26.94 0.68
CA ASN A 562 9.10 27.28 2.01
C ASN A 562 8.79 26.21 3.06
N CYS A 563 7.86 25.28 2.78
CA CYS A 563 7.45 24.22 3.68
C CYS A 563 7.08 22.95 2.89
N LEU A 564 8.02 22.02 2.81
CA LEU A 564 7.75 20.67 2.31
C LEU A 564 7.24 19.81 3.45
N ILE A 565 6.04 19.27 3.30
CA ILE A 565 5.35 18.47 4.33
C ILE A 565 5.24 17.03 3.82
N TYR A 566 5.83 16.09 4.56
CA TYR A 566 5.61 14.68 4.34
C TYR A 566 4.53 14.18 5.28
N MET A 567 3.48 13.60 4.73
CA MET A 567 2.40 12.96 5.48
C MET A 567 2.65 11.46 5.55
N MET A 568 2.97 10.96 6.73
CA MET A 568 3.14 9.53 6.95
C MET A 568 1.83 8.76 6.76
N PRO A 569 1.90 7.45 6.44
CA PRO A 569 0.71 6.60 6.37
C PRO A 569 -0.13 6.71 7.64
N GLN A 570 -1.44 6.90 7.46
CA GLN A 570 -2.41 7.00 8.56
C GLN A 570 -3.07 5.64 8.81
N GLY A 571 -3.65 5.45 9.99
CA GLY A 571 -4.29 4.21 10.40
C GLY A 571 -3.32 3.14 10.88
N VAL A 572 -2.07 3.48 11.13
CA VAL A 572 -1.08 2.59 11.76
C VAL A 572 -1.31 2.59 13.27
N ASN A 573 -1.44 1.41 13.87
CA ASN A 573 -1.57 1.29 15.32
C ASN A 573 -0.29 1.72 16.03
N ASP A 574 -0.41 2.24 17.25
CA ASP A 574 0.75 2.50 18.09
C ASP A 574 1.49 1.19 18.41
N PHE A 575 2.82 1.24 18.43
CA PHE A 575 3.69 0.09 18.71
C PHE A 575 4.93 0.52 19.51
N THR A 576 5.70 -0.44 19.98
CA THR A 576 6.90 -0.24 20.78
C THR A 576 8.17 -0.71 20.04
N GLU A 577 9.34 -0.42 20.58
CA GLU A 577 10.61 -0.91 20.04
C GLU A 577 10.72 -2.44 19.99
N ASP A 578 9.97 -3.14 20.85
CA ASP A 578 9.94 -4.59 20.88
C ASP A 578 9.12 -5.21 19.72
N ASP A 579 8.29 -4.40 19.06
CA ASP A 579 7.47 -4.81 17.91
C ASP A 579 8.31 -4.80 16.63
N ILE A 580 9.23 -5.74 16.50
CA ILE A 580 10.26 -5.78 15.43
C ILE A 580 9.69 -5.72 14.02
N THR A 581 8.50 -6.25 13.78
CA THR A 581 7.82 -6.24 12.48
C THR A 581 7.34 -4.83 12.13
N ASP A 582 6.77 -4.09 13.09
CA ASP A 582 6.36 -2.70 12.90
C ASP A 582 7.59 -1.79 12.75
N VAL A 583 8.62 -1.99 13.59
CA VAL A 583 9.88 -1.25 13.53
C VAL A 583 10.58 -1.44 12.18
N TYR A 584 10.52 -2.64 11.58
CA TYR A 584 11.05 -2.88 10.23
C TYR A 584 10.40 -1.96 9.19
N GLY A 585 9.10 -1.72 9.30
CA GLY A 585 8.34 -0.84 8.43
C GLY A 585 8.83 0.62 8.43
N LEU A 586 9.42 1.09 9.54
CA LEU A 586 9.95 2.45 9.66
C LEU A 586 11.07 2.75 8.65
N LYS A 587 11.84 1.74 8.24
CA LYS A 587 12.86 1.87 7.19
C LYS A 587 12.25 2.42 5.89
N TYR A 588 11.01 2.09 5.59
CA TYR A 588 10.35 2.43 4.33
C TYR A 588 9.36 3.60 4.46
N SER A 589 8.86 3.87 5.64
CA SER A 589 7.92 4.98 5.86
C SER A 589 8.58 6.22 6.46
N LEU A 590 9.68 6.08 7.20
CA LEU A 590 10.29 7.18 7.97
C LEU A 590 11.74 7.49 7.53
N THR A 591 12.58 6.48 7.27
CA THR A 591 14.00 6.72 6.91
C THR A 591 14.22 6.72 5.39
N MET A 592 13.40 7.51 4.66
CA MET A 592 13.45 7.67 3.20
C MET A 592 13.58 9.15 2.79
N PRO A 593 13.97 9.45 1.54
CA PRO A 593 14.19 10.81 1.07
C PRO A 593 13.07 11.80 1.40
N GLY A 594 11.81 11.40 1.25
CA GLY A 594 10.66 12.25 1.53
C GLY A 594 10.65 12.80 2.96
N ALA A 595 10.98 11.95 3.95
CA ALA A 595 11.10 12.37 5.34
C ALA A 595 12.36 13.22 5.58
N MET A 596 13.48 12.87 4.94
CA MET A 596 14.76 13.59 5.11
C MET A 596 14.66 15.02 4.59
N TYR A 597 14.15 15.21 3.37
CA TYR A 597 14.01 16.52 2.73
C TYR A 597 12.82 17.34 3.26
N ALA A 598 11.80 16.73 3.88
CA ALA A 598 10.66 17.45 4.43
C ALA A 598 11.07 18.43 5.53
N ASP A 599 10.37 19.56 5.63
CA ASP A 599 10.47 20.51 6.74
C ASP A 599 9.56 20.07 7.90
N LYS A 600 8.48 19.37 7.59
CA LYS A 600 7.56 18.75 8.57
C LYS A 600 7.25 17.33 8.20
N ILE A 601 7.25 16.44 9.19
CA ILE A 601 6.84 15.05 9.11
C ILE A 601 5.58 14.92 9.94
N LEU A 602 4.44 14.76 9.28
CA LEU A 602 3.15 14.67 9.97
C LEU A 602 2.80 13.22 10.30
N ILE A 603 2.55 12.99 11.58
CA ILE A 603 2.18 11.69 12.14
C ILE A 603 0.76 11.73 12.68
N GLU A 604 0.11 10.58 12.79
CA GLU A 604 -1.26 10.48 13.33
C GLU A 604 -1.25 10.54 14.86
N SER A 605 -0.49 9.66 15.49
CA SER A 605 -0.46 9.50 16.95
C SER A 605 0.67 10.30 17.59
N SER A 606 0.33 11.15 18.55
CA SER A 606 1.32 11.88 19.36
C SER A 606 2.17 10.97 20.24
N ALA A 607 1.66 9.78 20.60
CA ALA A 607 2.40 8.80 21.40
C ALA A 607 3.62 8.24 20.66
N MET A 608 3.58 8.22 19.32
CA MET A 608 4.66 7.69 18.49
C MET A 608 5.82 8.68 18.26
N LYS A 609 5.66 9.97 18.64
CA LYS A 609 6.62 11.02 18.33
C LYS A 609 8.03 10.71 18.83
N GLU A 610 8.17 10.31 20.07
CA GLU A 610 9.47 10.02 20.70
C GLU A 610 10.14 8.80 20.02
N LEU A 611 9.40 7.72 19.80
CA LEU A 611 9.89 6.52 19.11
C LEU A 611 10.43 6.86 17.71
N PHE A 612 9.69 7.67 16.96
CA PHE A 612 10.12 8.07 15.61
C PHE A 612 11.33 9.00 15.63
N ALA A 613 11.40 9.91 16.61
CA ALA A 613 12.56 10.76 16.79
C ALA A 613 13.80 9.95 17.21
N ASP A 614 13.65 8.94 18.06
CA ASP A 614 14.71 8.00 18.45
C ASP A 614 15.23 7.22 17.23
N HIS A 615 14.31 6.68 16.43
CA HIS A 615 14.65 5.92 15.24
C HIS A 615 15.40 6.77 14.19
N LEU A 616 14.93 7.98 13.93
CA LEU A 616 15.60 8.92 13.04
C LEU A 616 16.97 9.38 13.59
N THR A 617 17.08 9.57 14.89
CA THR A 617 18.35 9.91 15.55
C THR A 617 19.37 8.78 15.41
N ALA A 618 18.94 7.53 15.62
CA ALA A 618 19.79 6.36 15.41
C ALA A 618 20.23 6.23 13.93
N PHE A 619 19.37 6.58 12.98
CA PHE A 619 19.68 6.55 11.55
C PHE A 619 20.63 7.67 11.10
N ALA A 620 20.41 8.90 11.58
CA ALA A 620 21.08 10.10 11.08
C ALA A 620 22.23 10.63 11.98
N GLY A 621 22.33 10.14 13.22
CA GLY A 621 23.31 10.50 14.23
C GLY A 621 22.74 11.35 15.37
N GLU A 622 23.30 11.18 16.57
CA GLU A 622 22.83 11.77 17.84
C GLU A 622 22.68 13.30 17.81
N ASP A 623 23.49 13.97 17.08
CA ASP A 623 23.49 15.43 16.94
C ASP A 623 22.32 15.96 16.08
N THR A 624 21.51 15.08 15.48
CA THR A 624 20.31 15.43 14.71
C THR A 624 19.02 15.43 15.53
N ARG A 625 19.04 14.97 16.78
CA ARG A 625 17.85 14.81 17.65
C ARG A 625 16.95 16.04 17.71
N ALA A 626 17.55 17.21 17.86
CA ALA A 626 16.81 18.47 17.95
C ALA A 626 16.03 18.77 16.66
N VAL A 627 16.61 18.42 15.51
CA VAL A 627 15.96 18.58 14.19
C VAL A 627 14.72 17.72 14.09
N TRP A 628 14.80 16.46 14.50
CA TRP A 628 13.66 15.54 14.41
C TRP A 628 12.53 15.93 15.36
N ASN A 629 12.85 16.38 16.57
CA ASN A 629 11.85 16.88 17.53
C ASN A 629 11.07 18.08 16.99
N GLU A 630 11.69 18.91 16.16
CA GLU A 630 11.06 20.07 15.50
C GLU A 630 10.25 19.65 14.25
N LYS A 631 10.78 18.70 13.46
CA LYS A 631 10.15 18.27 12.22
C LYS A 631 8.93 17.39 12.43
N ILE A 632 8.97 16.47 13.42
CA ILE A 632 7.89 15.51 13.68
C ILE A 632 6.77 16.21 14.45
N GLU A 633 5.56 16.20 13.86
CA GLU A 633 4.41 16.86 14.46
C GLU A 633 3.14 16.06 14.22
N PRO A 634 2.28 15.85 15.24
CA PRO A 634 0.96 15.27 15.02
C PRO A 634 0.11 16.16 14.10
N VAL A 635 -0.63 15.54 13.17
CA VAL A 635 -1.52 16.26 12.23
C VAL A 635 -2.46 17.22 12.96
N CYS A 636 -3.03 16.79 14.09
CA CYS A 636 -3.93 17.61 14.89
C CYS A 636 -3.27 18.86 15.47
N ALA A 637 -2.05 18.72 15.99
CA ALA A 637 -1.29 19.85 16.51
C ALA A 637 -0.93 20.84 15.38
N PHE A 638 -0.52 20.32 14.23
CA PHE A 638 -0.24 21.13 13.05
C PHE A 638 -1.46 21.94 12.57
N LEU A 639 -2.66 21.33 12.61
CA LEU A 639 -3.92 21.98 12.25
C LEU A 639 -4.50 22.87 13.34
N GLY A 640 -3.94 22.86 14.56
CA GLY A 640 -4.45 23.61 15.71
C GLY A 640 -5.79 23.12 16.25
N VAL A 641 -6.09 21.82 16.08
CA VAL A 641 -7.33 21.19 16.58
C VAL A 641 -7.02 20.27 17.75
N GLU A 642 -7.88 20.28 18.79
CA GLU A 642 -7.62 19.52 20.02
C GLU A 642 -7.80 18.00 19.86
N ASN A 643 -8.64 17.56 18.91
CA ASN A 643 -8.85 16.13 18.60
C ASN A 643 -9.11 15.90 17.13
N CYS A 644 -8.32 15.03 16.49
CA CYS A 644 -8.60 14.52 15.15
C CYS A 644 -9.44 13.24 15.15
N GLN A 645 -9.61 12.60 16.29
CA GLN A 645 -10.51 11.46 16.43
C GLN A 645 -11.94 11.98 16.49
N GLU A 646 -12.77 11.57 15.55
CA GLU A 646 -14.21 11.76 15.65
C GLU A 646 -14.69 10.96 16.88
N THR A 647 -15.05 11.67 17.95
CA THR A 647 -15.77 11.04 19.07
C THR A 647 -17.11 10.56 18.52
N PRO A 648 -17.46 9.28 18.72
CA PRO A 648 -18.80 8.82 18.37
C PRO A 648 -19.80 9.61 19.21
N GLU A 649 -20.47 10.57 18.61
CA GLU A 649 -21.65 11.15 19.24
C GLU A 649 -22.65 10.03 19.50
N ASN A 650 -23.07 9.89 20.75
CA ASN A 650 -24.10 8.97 21.20
C ASN A 650 -25.40 9.24 20.41
N ARG A 651 -25.58 8.56 19.27
CA ARG A 651 -26.79 8.58 18.45
C ARG A 651 -27.84 7.63 19.05
N SER A 652 -28.37 7.97 20.21
CA SER A 652 -29.54 7.28 20.79
C SER A 652 -30.77 7.67 19.96
N GLY A 653 -31.25 6.76 19.13
CA GLY A 653 -32.47 6.90 18.34
C GLY A 653 -32.38 6.56 16.86
N GLN A 654 -31.23 6.23 16.32
CA GLN A 654 -31.08 5.78 14.93
C GLN A 654 -31.43 4.30 14.74
N LYS A 655 -32.04 3.96 13.60
CA LYS A 655 -32.27 2.56 13.18
C LYS A 655 -30.94 1.83 13.15
N LYS A 656 -30.92 0.58 13.59
CA LYS A 656 -29.72 -0.26 13.52
C LYS A 656 -29.39 -0.59 12.07
N THR A 657 -28.16 -0.36 11.62
CA THR A 657 -27.70 -0.64 10.28
C THR A 657 -26.94 -1.96 10.23
N LEU A 658 -27.44 -2.92 9.48
CA LEU A 658 -26.79 -4.20 9.21
C LEU A 658 -26.01 -4.07 7.90
N LEU A 659 -24.69 -4.33 7.95
CA LEU A 659 -23.89 -4.50 6.76
C LEU A 659 -24.03 -5.95 6.28
N TYR A 660 -24.60 -6.16 5.10
CA TYR A 660 -24.55 -7.45 4.42
C TYR A 660 -23.41 -7.44 3.41
N CYS A 661 -22.32 -8.12 3.77
CA CYS A 661 -21.13 -8.22 2.95
C CYS A 661 -21.19 -9.53 2.11
N ILE A 662 -21.15 -9.38 0.81
CA ILE A 662 -21.18 -10.47 -0.14
C ILE A 662 -19.77 -10.63 -0.71
N GLY A 663 -19.16 -11.79 -0.54
CA GLY A 663 -17.88 -12.11 -1.18
C GLY A 663 -18.08 -12.39 -2.67
N GLU A 664 -17.23 -11.83 -3.49
CA GLU A 664 -17.29 -12.08 -4.96
C GLU A 664 -17.20 -13.56 -5.31
N ASN A 665 -16.58 -14.38 -4.46
CA ASN A 665 -16.49 -15.84 -4.61
C ASN A 665 -17.85 -16.55 -4.59
N GLU A 666 -18.89 -15.97 -4.01
CA GLU A 666 -20.24 -16.56 -4.02
C GLU A 666 -20.79 -16.75 -5.45
N PHE A 667 -20.25 -16.01 -6.42
CA PHE A 667 -20.74 -16.00 -7.81
C PHE A 667 -19.98 -16.94 -8.76
N PHE A 668 -18.92 -17.64 -8.32
CA PHE A 668 -18.03 -18.36 -9.24
C PHE A 668 -18.55 -19.69 -9.77
N GLU A 669 -19.29 -20.44 -8.97
CA GLU A 669 -19.77 -21.77 -9.39
C GLU A 669 -21.04 -21.69 -10.22
N ASN A 670 -21.97 -20.83 -9.82
CA ASN A 670 -23.23 -20.60 -10.51
C ASN A 670 -23.78 -19.21 -10.21
N THR A 671 -23.46 -18.26 -11.06
CA THR A 671 -23.81 -16.84 -10.91
C THR A 671 -25.32 -16.60 -10.74
N ALA A 672 -26.16 -17.30 -11.50
CA ALA A 672 -27.62 -17.13 -11.45
C ALA A 672 -28.20 -17.63 -10.11
N ALA A 673 -27.81 -18.82 -9.68
CA ALA A 673 -28.26 -19.38 -8.40
C ALA A 673 -27.77 -18.55 -7.20
N ALA A 674 -26.53 -18.03 -7.28
CA ALA A 674 -25.97 -17.15 -6.26
C ALA A 674 -26.74 -15.82 -6.16
N LEU A 675 -27.07 -15.20 -7.29
CA LEU A 675 -27.89 -13.99 -7.34
C LEU A 675 -29.28 -14.21 -6.72
N ASP A 676 -29.92 -15.33 -7.02
CA ASP A 676 -31.24 -15.64 -6.46
C ASP A 676 -31.16 -15.89 -4.95
N LYS A 677 -30.13 -16.59 -4.46
CA LYS A 677 -29.87 -16.76 -3.02
C LYS A 677 -29.60 -15.46 -2.29
N VAL A 678 -28.83 -14.55 -2.90
CA VAL A 678 -28.58 -13.20 -2.36
C VAL A 678 -29.87 -12.40 -2.28
N LYS A 679 -30.69 -12.43 -3.33
CA LYS A 679 -31.99 -11.73 -3.33
C LYS A 679 -32.94 -12.28 -2.27
N GLU A 680 -33.03 -13.60 -2.11
CA GLU A 680 -33.83 -14.26 -1.07
C GLU A 680 -33.39 -13.80 0.35
N ARG A 681 -32.09 -13.78 0.61
CA ARG A 681 -31.55 -13.27 1.88
C ARG A 681 -31.92 -11.79 2.10
N LEU A 682 -31.78 -10.95 1.09
CA LEU A 682 -32.14 -9.54 1.16
C LEU A 682 -33.62 -9.33 1.39
N GLU A 683 -34.51 -10.15 0.79
CA GLU A 683 -35.93 -10.13 1.04
C GLU A 683 -36.26 -10.49 2.49
N GLY A 684 -35.59 -11.49 3.04
CA GLY A 684 -35.73 -11.83 4.46
C GLY A 684 -35.33 -10.69 5.40
N MET A 685 -34.22 -10.00 5.11
CA MET A 685 -33.77 -8.85 5.91
C MET A 685 -34.69 -7.64 5.76
N ALA A 686 -35.21 -7.39 4.58
CA ALA A 686 -36.10 -6.26 4.26
C ALA A 686 -37.49 -6.37 4.91
N GLN A 687 -37.87 -7.50 5.51
CA GLN A 687 -39.14 -7.69 6.22
C GLN A 687 -39.24 -6.83 7.51
N TYR A 688 -38.14 -6.26 7.98
CA TYR A 688 -38.08 -5.51 9.24
C TYR A 688 -37.66 -4.03 9.05
N PRO A 689 -38.32 -3.25 8.15
CA PRO A 689 -37.85 -1.91 7.76
C PRO A 689 -37.89 -0.89 8.91
N ASP A 690 -38.73 -1.12 9.92
CA ASP A 690 -38.84 -0.21 11.07
C ASP A 690 -37.71 -0.39 12.09
N ARG A 691 -37.04 -1.53 12.08
CA ARG A 691 -36.01 -1.89 13.08
C ARG A 691 -34.62 -1.93 12.46
N LEU A 692 -34.51 -2.25 11.17
CA LEU A 692 -33.26 -2.55 10.52
C LEU A 692 -33.14 -1.72 9.23
N LYS A 693 -32.00 -1.06 9.07
CA LYS A 693 -31.51 -0.53 7.80
C LYS A 693 -30.49 -1.54 7.27
N VAL A 694 -30.63 -1.98 6.03
CA VAL A 694 -29.68 -2.88 5.40
C VAL A 694 -28.81 -2.10 4.42
N ALA A 695 -27.50 -2.22 4.58
CA ALA A 695 -26.51 -1.78 3.62
C ALA A 695 -25.83 -3.00 3.02
N VAL A 696 -25.68 -3.04 1.70
CA VAL A 696 -25.04 -4.14 0.98
C VAL A 696 -23.70 -3.68 0.48
N CYS A 697 -22.68 -4.49 0.70
CA CYS A 697 -21.36 -4.31 0.13
C CYS A 697 -20.95 -5.58 -0.62
N LEU A 698 -20.48 -5.42 -1.85
CA LEU A 698 -19.75 -6.48 -2.54
C LEU A 698 -18.27 -6.31 -2.21
N TYR A 699 -17.70 -7.24 -1.46
CA TYR A 699 -16.29 -7.14 -1.10
C TYR A 699 -15.42 -7.51 -2.29
N PRO A 700 -14.64 -6.56 -2.84
CA PRO A 700 -13.78 -6.82 -3.96
C PRO A 700 -12.56 -7.59 -3.48
N TYR A 701 -12.52 -8.84 -3.80
CA TYR A 701 -11.26 -9.57 -3.81
C TYR A 701 -10.58 -9.26 -5.13
N ASP A 702 -9.34 -8.79 -5.08
CA ASP A 702 -8.70 -8.22 -6.25
C ASP A 702 -8.75 -9.14 -7.48
N ILE A 703 -9.45 -8.66 -8.45
CA ILE A 703 -9.39 -8.75 -9.93
C ILE A 703 -8.95 -10.07 -10.60
N ALA A 704 -8.02 -10.87 -10.06
CA ALA A 704 -7.59 -12.09 -10.74
C ALA A 704 -8.68 -13.17 -10.81
N MET A 705 -9.56 -13.21 -9.81
CA MET A 705 -10.68 -14.15 -9.77
C MET A 705 -11.77 -13.82 -10.78
N TRP A 706 -12.02 -12.56 -11.04
CA TRP A 706 -12.97 -12.14 -12.07
C TRP A 706 -12.46 -12.32 -13.51
N LYS A 707 -11.18 -12.64 -13.72
CA LYS A 707 -10.67 -13.10 -15.02
C LYS A 707 -11.18 -14.49 -15.38
N ILE A 708 -11.67 -15.24 -14.41
CA ILE A 708 -12.35 -16.53 -14.63
C ILE A 708 -13.78 -16.31 -15.13
N ILE A 709 -14.43 -15.25 -14.68
CA ILE A 709 -15.71 -14.77 -15.18
C ILE A 709 -15.38 -13.56 -16.08
N SER A 710 -16.00 -13.50 -17.26
CA SER A 710 -15.73 -12.38 -18.18
C SER A 710 -16.02 -11.03 -17.52
N ALA A 711 -15.28 -10.00 -17.89
CA ALA A 711 -15.52 -8.63 -17.39
C ALA A 711 -16.95 -8.14 -17.65
N ALA A 712 -17.62 -8.68 -18.70
CA ALA A 712 -19.02 -8.41 -19.00
C ALA A 712 -19.94 -9.03 -17.95
N GLU A 713 -19.74 -10.29 -17.56
CA GLU A 713 -20.54 -10.97 -16.54
C GLU A 713 -20.39 -10.30 -15.16
N LYS A 714 -19.17 -9.87 -14.80
CA LYS A 714 -18.96 -9.08 -13.58
C LYS A 714 -19.80 -7.80 -13.58
N GLY A 715 -19.72 -7.03 -14.66
CA GLY A 715 -20.50 -5.82 -14.83
C GLY A 715 -22.01 -6.06 -14.74
N GLU A 716 -22.49 -7.15 -15.30
CA GLU A 716 -23.90 -7.56 -15.23
C GLU A 716 -24.34 -7.89 -13.80
N VAL A 717 -23.55 -8.68 -13.04
CA VAL A 717 -23.83 -9.02 -11.63
C VAL A 717 -23.96 -7.76 -10.78
N ILE A 718 -22.97 -6.87 -10.85
CA ILE A 718 -22.98 -5.61 -10.11
C ILE A 718 -24.20 -4.75 -10.47
N GLN A 719 -24.51 -4.63 -11.75
CA GLN A 719 -25.67 -3.85 -12.23
C GLN A 719 -26.99 -4.47 -11.77
N VAL A 720 -27.12 -5.79 -11.80
CA VAL A 720 -28.30 -6.49 -11.32
C VAL A 720 -28.49 -6.29 -9.83
N LEU A 721 -27.43 -6.42 -9.03
CA LEU A 721 -27.48 -6.19 -7.58
C LEU A 721 -27.80 -4.73 -7.24
N LYS A 722 -27.14 -3.76 -7.88
CA LYS A 722 -27.42 -2.33 -7.69
C LYS A 722 -28.88 -1.98 -8.02
N LYS A 723 -29.40 -2.46 -9.16
CA LYS A 723 -30.80 -2.25 -9.54
C LYS A 723 -31.77 -2.90 -8.54
N TYR A 724 -31.46 -4.12 -8.09
CA TYR A 724 -32.28 -4.82 -7.12
C TYR A 724 -32.30 -4.09 -5.77
N CYS A 725 -31.15 -3.72 -5.24
CA CYS A 725 -31.01 -2.96 -3.99
C CYS A 725 -31.79 -1.63 -4.09
N HIS A 726 -31.62 -0.91 -5.19
CA HIS A 726 -32.36 0.35 -5.43
C HIS A 726 -33.87 0.14 -5.43
N SER A 727 -34.38 -0.92 -6.07
CA SER A 727 -35.82 -1.26 -6.13
C SER A 727 -36.41 -1.60 -4.76
N LYS A 728 -35.60 -2.04 -3.82
CA LYS A 728 -35.97 -2.41 -2.45
C LYS A 728 -35.59 -1.36 -1.40
N HIS A 729 -35.12 -0.19 -1.82
CA HIS A 729 -34.61 0.89 -0.95
C HIS A 729 -33.50 0.43 -0.01
N ILE A 730 -32.67 -0.50 -0.47
CA ILE A 730 -31.48 -1.00 0.21
C ILE A 730 -30.29 -0.18 -0.30
N GLU A 731 -29.45 0.28 0.61
CA GLU A 731 -28.23 1.01 0.27
C GLU A 731 -27.17 0.05 -0.25
N PHE A 732 -26.57 0.36 -1.40
CA PHE A 732 -25.44 -0.38 -1.94
C PHE A 732 -24.18 0.46 -1.76
N LEU A 733 -23.19 -0.04 -0.99
CA LEU A 733 -21.97 0.69 -0.64
C LEU A 733 -20.77 0.07 -1.36
N GLU A 734 -19.89 0.90 -1.83
CA GLU A 734 -18.53 0.47 -2.15
C GLU A 734 -17.72 0.30 -0.83
N THR A 735 -16.69 -0.54 -0.84
CA THR A 735 -15.91 -0.80 0.39
C THR A 735 -15.26 0.45 0.98
N ALA A 736 -14.91 1.42 0.14
CA ALA A 736 -14.36 2.71 0.57
C ALA A 736 -15.38 3.60 1.29
N ASP A 737 -16.68 3.40 1.03
CA ASP A 737 -17.77 4.21 1.59
C ASP A 737 -18.33 3.65 2.91
N ILE A 738 -17.75 2.54 3.40
CA ILE A 738 -18.18 1.92 4.65
C ILE A 738 -17.61 2.68 5.83
N HIS A 739 -18.46 3.50 6.46
CA HIS A 739 -18.16 4.15 7.72
C HIS A 739 -18.58 3.25 8.88
N MET A 740 -17.59 2.72 9.61
CA MET A 740 -17.84 1.77 10.70
C MET A 740 -18.78 2.29 11.78
N ASP A 741 -18.78 3.60 12.05
CA ASP A 741 -19.65 4.22 13.05
C ASP A 741 -21.13 4.18 12.67
N ASP A 742 -21.44 4.11 11.38
CA ASP A 742 -22.82 4.00 10.87
C ASP A 742 -23.33 2.55 10.90
N MET A 743 -22.44 1.58 11.04
CA MET A 743 -22.77 0.15 11.04
C MET A 743 -22.91 -0.39 12.46
N THR A 744 -23.98 -1.15 12.71
CA THR A 744 -24.25 -1.75 14.02
C THR A 744 -24.02 -3.25 14.09
N ALA A 745 -24.06 -3.94 12.97
CA ALA A 745 -23.80 -5.37 12.89
C ALA A 745 -23.30 -5.77 11.48
N TYR A 746 -22.61 -6.88 11.39
CA TYR A 746 -22.14 -7.52 10.17
C TYR A 746 -22.85 -8.86 9.94
N TYR A 747 -23.19 -9.13 8.68
CA TYR A 747 -23.60 -10.44 8.22
C TYR A 747 -23.06 -10.69 6.82
N GLY A 748 -22.57 -11.88 6.53
CA GLY A 748 -22.17 -12.23 5.17
C GLY A 748 -20.93 -13.10 5.07
N SER A 749 -20.32 -13.07 3.90
CA SER A 749 -19.11 -13.85 3.60
C SER A 749 -17.93 -13.44 4.48
N PRO A 750 -17.00 -14.35 4.77
CA PRO A 750 -15.76 -13.98 5.45
C PRO A 750 -15.06 -12.83 4.71
N SER A 751 -14.65 -11.82 5.45
CA SER A 751 -13.92 -10.68 4.88
C SER A 751 -13.12 -9.95 5.96
N PRO A 752 -12.07 -9.20 5.62
CA PRO A 752 -11.32 -8.38 6.57
C PRO A 752 -12.17 -7.36 7.34
N LEU A 753 -13.36 -7.04 6.85
CA LEU A 753 -14.29 -6.14 7.56
C LEU A 753 -14.77 -6.73 8.90
N ILE A 754 -14.86 -8.06 9.02
CA ILE A 754 -15.28 -8.72 10.26
C ILE A 754 -14.40 -8.30 11.42
N CYS A 755 -13.08 -8.23 11.21
CA CYS A 755 -12.14 -7.83 12.26
C CYS A 755 -12.47 -6.46 12.85
N ARG A 756 -12.88 -5.50 12.00
CA ARG A 756 -13.28 -4.16 12.44
C ARG A 756 -14.54 -4.18 13.31
N PHE A 757 -15.50 -5.08 13.02
CA PHE A 757 -16.70 -5.24 13.84
C PHE A 757 -16.36 -5.87 15.19
N VAL A 758 -15.51 -6.90 15.20
CA VAL A 758 -15.06 -7.57 16.43
C VAL A 758 -14.26 -6.61 17.31
N GLU A 759 -13.33 -5.83 16.74
CA GLU A 759 -12.56 -4.80 17.46
C GLU A 759 -13.44 -3.74 18.13
N GLN A 760 -14.56 -3.39 17.48
CA GLN A 760 -15.53 -2.43 18.03
C GLN A 760 -16.63 -3.09 18.87
N HIS A 761 -16.48 -4.37 19.25
CA HIS A 761 -17.49 -5.15 19.99
C HIS A 761 -18.88 -5.13 19.36
N LYS A 762 -18.95 -5.07 18.02
CA LYS A 762 -20.19 -5.11 17.26
C LYS A 762 -20.48 -6.54 16.80
N PRO A 763 -21.75 -6.99 16.81
CA PRO A 763 -22.12 -8.32 16.35
C PRO A 763 -21.68 -8.59 14.91
N ALA A 764 -21.05 -9.74 14.68
CA ALA A 764 -20.69 -10.21 13.36
C ALA A 764 -21.06 -11.68 13.20
N MET A 765 -21.68 -12.02 12.05
CA MET A 765 -22.12 -13.38 11.73
C MET A 765 -21.65 -13.74 10.32
N VAL A 766 -20.96 -14.88 10.20
CA VAL A 766 -20.51 -15.40 8.91
C VAL A 766 -21.60 -16.26 8.29
N SER A 767 -22.02 -15.92 7.06
CA SER A 767 -23.16 -16.57 6.40
C SER A 767 -22.93 -18.04 6.03
N GLU A 768 -21.69 -18.45 5.78
CA GLU A 768 -21.36 -19.81 5.36
C GLU A 768 -21.41 -20.82 6.51
N CYS A 769 -20.94 -20.43 7.68
CA CYS A 769 -20.92 -21.30 8.86
C CYS A 769 -22.05 -21.04 9.84
N GLY A 770 -22.81 -19.96 9.71
CA GLY A 770 -23.88 -19.60 10.64
C GLY A 770 -23.38 -19.28 12.05
N CYS A 771 -22.09 -19.03 12.24
CA CYS A 771 -21.48 -18.76 13.52
C CYS A 771 -21.56 -17.28 13.88
N ASP A 772 -21.86 -16.98 15.12
CA ASP A 772 -21.70 -15.66 15.70
C ASP A 772 -20.25 -15.55 16.21
N VAL A 773 -19.44 -14.73 15.56
CA VAL A 773 -18.01 -14.55 15.90
C VAL A 773 -17.76 -13.56 17.03
N THR A 774 -18.83 -13.00 17.63
CA THR A 774 -18.71 -12.10 18.79
C THR A 774 -18.97 -12.82 20.12
N GLN A 775 -19.41 -14.08 20.10
CA GLN A 775 -19.53 -14.92 21.28
C GLN A 775 -18.22 -15.65 21.56
#